data_c2ca6b89f31053dd4e72b2df918c921d
#
_entry.id   c2ca6b89f31053dd4e72b2df918c921d
#
_cell.length_a   1.000
_cell.length_b   1.000
_cell.length_c   1.000
_cell.angle_alpha   90.00
_cell.angle_beta   90.00
_cell.angle_gamma   90.00
#
_symmetry.space_group_name_H-M   'P 1'
#
loop_
_entity.id
_entity.type
_entity.pdbx_description
1 polymer ?
#
loop_
_entity_poly.entity_id
_entity_poly.type
_entity_poly.pdbx_seq_one_letter_code
_entity_poly.pdbx_strand_id
1 'polypeptide(L)'
;MRLSAVLVAVFTVSATFGLSNSASGQTSYSESAEKVSAAVPPAQAIASPELNLGELTENPPQKQVVVKASKIEALKIVAAAPARGEDDRDRPNRLTEPSSPVTTPSFEPKADVESDRGLASSSPNQGPDALQSDSQVPPSSAAVSPASVAVDQGKQDESGATQNAQIPTRPAPTRPAPTRPAPTRPAPATPPANTLPSLPSAPTPQPRQSPAPTPAAGPQVLVAEVKVSGVTSDLESEIYRVISTQPGRTTNRTQLQQDINAIFATGFFRNVRAVPEDTPLGVRVTFIVQANPVLRGVQITGQQVLPQSVIDDSFREQYGKILNLRRFEEGVQKINKWYQDNGFVLGQITDAPQVADDGKVTLLVAEGQIESVDIRFLNKEGEATDATGQPIGGNTRRFVITREVELKPGDIFNRTKAERDLRRVFGLGIFEDVRLALEPGTADPRKARVIVNVIEKNTGSLAAGAGLSSATGLFGTVSYQQQNLGGRNQKLGAEVQIGERQNLFDLSFTDPWIAGDPYRTSYTVNAFRRQSISVIFDGGDREVFLPNGDRPRIIRTGGGINFTRPLSRNPFADSEWTASVGLQYQRISITDRKIRRESKDELGNLLSFSNSGSDDLTTFQAGAVRDRRNDPLRPTSGSLLRFGVEQSIPVGSGSILMNRLRASYSFYLPVKYTNFSPGPQTLAFSFKGGTIFGDLPPYEAFALGGANSVRGYNEGDMGAGRSFLEASVEYRFPIISFIGGALFVDAGTDFGTGKDVPGDPAGIRKKPGSGYGYGLGVRIQSPLGPIRIDYGINDSGDNQIHFGIGERF
;
A
#
# COMPACT_ATOMS: atom_id res chain seq x y z
N MET A 1 31.29 -21.35 28.71
CA MET A 1 31.65 -20.73 27.41
C MET A 1 30.96 -19.39 27.31
N ARG A 2 31.72 -18.32 27.41
CA ARG A 2 31.20 -16.96 27.34
C ARG A 2 30.98 -16.62 25.86
N LEU A 3 29.72 -16.59 25.41
CA LEU A 3 29.35 -16.01 24.14
C LEU A 3 29.41 -14.49 24.29
N SER A 4 30.34 -13.89 23.59
CA SER A 4 30.69 -12.49 23.61
C SER A 4 29.57 -11.63 23.06
N ALA A 5 29.39 -10.44 23.66
CA ALA A 5 28.41 -9.39 23.29
C ALA A 5 28.54 -8.84 21.86
N VAL A 6 29.44 -9.39 21.05
CA VAL A 6 29.65 -9.01 19.64
C VAL A 6 28.57 -9.50 18.69
N LEU A 7 27.75 -10.51 19.11
CA LEU A 7 26.71 -11.07 18.22
C LEU A 7 25.45 -10.24 18.14
N VAL A 8 25.22 -9.29 19.02
CA VAL A 8 23.98 -8.47 19.05
C VAL A 8 24.07 -7.22 18.18
N ALA A 9 25.26 -6.73 17.87
CA ALA A 9 25.48 -5.51 17.08
C ALA A 9 25.41 -5.73 15.54
N VAL A 10 25.37 -6.99 15.08
CA VAL A 10 25.45 -7.34 13.62
C VAL A 10 24.10 -7.24 12.92
N PHE A 11 22.99 -7.00 13.63
CA PHE A 11 21.65 -7.27 13.09
C PHE A 11 20.78 -6.07 12.71
N THR A 12 21.33 -4.87 12.64
CA THR A 12 20.46 -3.70 12.45
C THR A 12 20.43 -3.10 11.04
N VAL A 13 21.22 -3.56 10.08
CA VAL A 13 21.25 -2.92 8.77
C VAL A 13 21.53 -3.90 7.65
N SER A 14 20.60 -4.22 6.86
CA SER A 14 20.71 -4.56 5.42
C SER A 14 19.47 -5.25 4.84
N ALA A 15 18.34 -4.58 4.82
CA ALA A 15 17.17 -5.08 4.07
C ALA A 15 17.20 -4.73 2.58
N THR A 16 18.24 -4.06 2.09
CA THR A 16 18.29 -3.52 0.72
C THR A 16 19.03 -4.38 -0.30
N PHE A 17 19.69 -5.46 0.08
CA PHE A 17 20.63 -6.13 -0.83
C PHE A 17 20.53 -7.65 -0.99
N GLY A 18 19.33 -8.21 -0.90
CA GLY A 18 19.13 -9.63 -1.25
C GLY A 18 19.12 -9.94 -2.75
N LEU A 19 19.52 -9.02 -3.64
CA LEU A 19 19.32 -9.20 -5.09
C LEU A 19 20.50 -8.84 -5.97
N SER A 20 21.69 -8.68 -5.46
CA SER A 20 22.82 -8.28 -6.30
C SER A 20 23.93 -9.30 -6.31
N ASN A 21 23.68 -10.47 -6.88
CA ASN A 21 24.76 -11.29 -7.39
C ASN A 21 24.39 -12.07 -8.64
N SER A 22 23.81 -11.41 -9.55
CA SER A 22 24.18 -11.64 -10.93
C SER A 22 24.86 -10.35 -11.36
N ALA A 23 26.06 -10.45 -11.83
CA ALA A 23 26.81 -9.37 -12.41
C ALA A 23 26.09 -8.83 -13.63
N SER A 24 25.01 -8.13 -13.47
CA SER A 24 24.28 -7.48 -14.55
C SER A 24 23.02 -6.82 -14.06
N GLY A 25 22.91 -5.56 -14.31
CA GLY A 25 21.77 -4.68 -14.41
C GLY A 25 20.45 -5.18 -13.81
N GLN A 26 20.36 -5.38 -12.52
CA GLN A 26 19.07 -5.41 -11.86
C GLN A 26 18.67 -3.97 -11.58
N THR A 27 17.68 -3.51 -12.32
CA THR A 27 16.83 -2.43 -11.83
C THR A 27 16.28 -2.89 -10.48
N SER A 28 16.81 -2.31 -9.41
CA SER A 28 16.31 -2.53 -8.07
C SER A 28 14.87 -2.03 -8.03
N TYR A 29 13.93 -2.94 -7.94
CA TYR A 29 12.59 -2.60 -7.51
C TYR A 29 12.69 -2.12 -6.07
N SER A 30 12.57 -0.83 -5.86
CA SER A 30 12.66 -0.17 -4.55
C SER A 30 11.41 -0.39 -3.68
N GLU A 31 10.49 -1.21 -4.11
CA GLU A 31 9.21 -1.42 -3.42
C GLU A 31 9.33 -2.17 -2.09
N SER A 32 10.42 -2.92 -1.90
CA SER A 32 10.65 -3.63 -0.62
C SER A 32 11.23 -2.75 0.49
N ALA A 33 11.83 -1.62 0.16
CA ALA A 33 12.43 -0.72 1.15
C ALA A 33 11.39 0.18 1.86
N GLU A 34 10.25 0.37 1.27
CA GLU A 34 9.26 1.33 1.74
C GLU A 34 8.47 0.88 2.98
N LYS A 35 8.33 -0.44 3.19
CA LYS A 35 7.64 -0.98 4.37
C LYS A 35 8.49 -1.04 5.63
N VAL A 36 9.80 -0.82 5.53
CA VAL A 36 10.76 -1.06 6.62
C VAL A 36 11.12 0.22 7.38
N SER A 37 10.97 1.40 6.79
CA SER A 37 11.37 2.67 7.43
C SER A 37 10.37 3.23 8.47
N ALA A 38 9.24 2.57 8.72
CA ALA A 38 8.16 3.12 9.53
C ALA A 38 8.17 2.72 11.02
N ALA A 39 9.18 1.99 11.53
CA ALA A 39 9.13 1.51 12.92
C ALA A 39 10.50 1.47 13.61
N VAL A 40 11.01 2.62 14.03
CA VAL A 40 12.00 2.66 15.15
C VAL A 40 11.71 3.88 16.04
N PRO A 41 11.14 3.70 17.24
CA PRO A 41 11.17 4.73 18.27
C PRO A 41 12.53 4.73 18.99
N PRO A 42 12.99 5.87 19.56
CA PRO A 42 14.29 5.98 20.21
C PRO A 42 14.31 5.19 21.54
N ALA A 43 15.43 4.49 21.77
CA ALA A 43 15.68 3.73 22.98
C ALA A 43 15.75 4.62 24.20
N GLN A 44 14.88 4.39 25.17
CA GLN A 44 15.07 4.81 26.56
C GLN A 44 15.66 3.66 27.35
N ALA A 45 16.76 3.95 28.06
CA ALA A 45 17.44 3.05 28.97
C ALA A 45 16.54 2.71 30.18
N ILE A 46 16.35 1.43 30.45
CA ILE A 46 15.77 0.96 31.71
C ILE A 46 16.71 -0.08 32.32
N ALA A 47 17.02 0.17 33.60
CA ALA A 47 17.87 -0.62 34.46
C ALA A 47 17.27 -2.01 34.79
N SER A 48 18.15 -2.99 34.94
CA SER A 48 17.84 -4.37 35.32
C SER A 48 17.29 -4.47 36.74
N PRO A 49 16.43 -5.45 37.03
CA PRO A 49 16.39 -6.08 38.35
C PRO A 49 16.77 -7.56 38.31
N GLU A 50 17.39 -7.98 39.39
CA GLU A 50 17.95 -9.29 39.68
C GLU A 50 16.90 -10.40 39.76
N LEU A 51 17.31 -11.61 39.36
CA LEU A 51 16.58 -12.86 39.53
C LEU A 51 16.73 -13.40 40.96
N ASN A 52 15.60 -13.79 41.54
CA ASN A 52 15.58 -14.66 42.71
C ASN A 52 14.77 -15.94 42.37
N LEU A 53 15.45 -17.08 42.59
CA LEU A 53 14.91 -18.44 42.38
C LEU A 53 14.21 -18.92 43.66
N GLY A 54 13.04 -19.52 43.54
CA GLY A 54 12.40 -20.26 44.64
C GLY A 54 11.15 -21.01 44.18
N GLU A 55 11.31 -22.31 43.99
CA GLU A 55 10.43 -23.48 44.24
C GLU A 55 8.95 -23.52 43.84
N LEU A 56 8.69 -24.40 42.87
CA LEU A 56 7.93 -25.70 42.86
C LEU A 56 6.43 -25.74 43.22
N THR A 57 5.71 -26.36 42.34
CA THR A 57 4.54 -27.30 42.41
C THR A 57 3.14 -26.73 42.21
N GLU A 58 2.51 -27.27 41.24
CA GLU A 58 1.20 -27.92 41.07
C GLU A 58 0.34 -27.49 39.86
N ASN A 59 -0.10 -28.50 39.14
CA ASN A 59 -0.99 -28.51 37.96
C ASN A 59 -2.47 -28.48 38.33
N PRO A 60 -3.43 -28.48 37.39
CA PRO A 60 -3.97 -27.39 36.55
C PRO A 60 -5.46 -27.11 36.80
N PRO A 61 -6.15 -26.21 36.11
CA PRO A 61 -7.04 -26.63 35.05
C PRO A 61 -7.09 -25.70 33.79
N GLN A 62 -7.52 -26.33 32.71
CA GLN A 62 -7.74 -25.81 31.38
C GLN A 62 -8.59 -24.53 31.34
N LYS A 63 -8.09 -23.48 30.71
CA LYS A 63 -8.89 -22.38 30.15
C LYS A 63 -8.53 -22.16 28.71
N GLN A 64 -9.55 -22.25 27.87
CA GLN A 64 -9.52 -21.91 26.45
C GLN A 64 -8.89 -20.53 26.24
N VAL A 65 -7.80 -20.48 25.50
CA VAL A 65 -7.21 -19.22 25.03
C VAL A 65 -7.91 -18.85 23.72
N VAL A 66 -8.84 -17.94 23.83
CA VAL A 66 -9.37 -17.20 22.68
C VAL A 66 -8.28 -16.24 22.23
N VAL A 67 -7.69 -16.50 21.08
CA VAL A 67 -6.76 -15.59 20.43
C VAL A 67 -7.53 -14.33 20.03
N LYS A 68 -7.34 -13.25 20.77
CA LYS A 68 -7.80 -11.92 20.37
C LYS A 68 -6.95 -11.49 19.15
N ALA A 69 -7.60 -11.46 17.99
CA ALA A 69 -7.12 -10.70 16.87
C ALA A 69 -6.92 -9.23 17.32
N SER A 70 -5.76 -8.67 17.01
CA SER A 70 -5.44 -7.27 17.27
C SER A 70 -6.51 -6.39 16.64
N LYS A 71 -7.23 -5.67 17.49
CA LYS A 71 -8.19 -4.63 17.12
C LYS A 71 -7.48 -3.57 16.27
N ILE A 72 -7.81 -3.54 14.99
CA ILE A 72 -7.75 -2.29 14.24
C ILE A 72 -8.87 -1.43 14.82
N GLU A 73 -8.52 -0.34 15.49
CA GLU A 73 -9.50 0.59 16.03
C GLU A 73 -10.43 1.07 14.92
N ALA A 74 -11.72 0.91 15.20
CA ALA A 74 -12.78 1.33 14.30
C ALA A 74 -12.68 2.84 14.03
N LEU A 75 -12.74 3.21 12.77
CA LEU A 75 -12.88 4.58 12.30
C LEU A 75 -14.02 5.26 13.07
N LYS A 76 -13.73 6.21 13.95
CA LYS A 76 -14.74 7.05 14.58
C LYS A 76 -15.25 8.03 13.52
N ILE A 77 -16.42 7.78 12.98
CA ILE A 77 -17.20 8.74 12.21
C ILE A 77 -17.88 9.64 13.21
N VAL A 78 -17.40 10.87 13.38
CA VAL A 78 -18.05 11.89 14.21
C VAL A 78 -18.96 12.69 13.29
N ALA A 79 -20.28 12.48 13.43
CA ALA A 79 -21.28 13.35 12.84
C ALA A 79 -21.44 14.56 13.76
N ALA A 80 -21.11 15.77 13.28
CA ALA A 80 -21.38 17.00 14.01
C ALA A 80 -22.85 17.38 13.85
N ALA A 81 -23.57 17.48 14.97
CA ALA A 81 -24.93 17.98 15.00
C ALA A 81 -24.94 19.52 14.79
N PRO A 82 -25.97 20.09 14.16
CA PRO A 82 -26.04 21.53 13.95
C PRO A 82 -26.30 22.27 15.24
N ALA A 83 -25.46 23.27 15.55
CA ALA A 83 -25.69 24.20 16.67
C ALA A 83 -26.92 25.08 16.39
N ARG A 84 -27.86 25.08 17.31
CA ARG A 84 -28.99 26.02 17.32
C ARG A 84 -28.46 27.42 17.62
N GLY A 85 -28.71 28.35 16.71
CA GLY A 85 -28.49 29.76 16.92
C GLY A 85 -29.50 30.36 17.90
N GLU A 86 -29.04 31.09 18.87
CA GLU A 86 -29.82 32.03 19.64
C GLU A 86 -29.72 33.44 19.01
N ASP A 87 -30.90 34.05 18.93
CA ASP A 87 -31.21 35.35 18.43
C ASP A 87 -30.62 36.46 19.37
N ASP A 88 -29.94 37.48 18.82
CA ASP A 88 -30.09 38.82 19.41
C ASP A 88 -29.87 39.94 18.38
N ARG A 89 -30.78 40.91 18.51
CA ARG A 89 -30.99 42.03 17.63
C ARG A 89 -29.98 43.14 17.93
N ASP A 90 -29.47 43.85 16.93
CA ASP A 90 -29.59 45.31 16.80
C ASP A 90 -28.94 45.81 15.48
N ARG A 91 -29.73 46.58 14.74
CA ARG A 91 -29.33 47.50 13.64
C ARG A 91 -29.10 48.88 14.22
N PRO A 92 -28.49 49.91 13.57
CA PRO A 92 -28.67 50.25 12.15
C PRO A 92 -27.54 51.02 11.41
N ASN A 93 -27.65 50.97 10.06
CA ASN A 93 -27.42 52.07 9.07
C ASN A 93 -26.03 52.67 8.78
N ARG A 94 -25.55 52.58 7.53
CA ARG A 94 -25.68 53.60 6.46
C ARG A 94 -24.82 53.29 5.22
N LEU A 95 -25.50 53.19 4.07
CA LEU A 95 -25.28 53.85 2.77
C LEU A 95 -23.84 54.07 2.28
N THR A 96 -23.45 53.52 1.12
CA THR A 96 -23.54 54.16 -0.23
C THR A 96 -23.00 53.21 -1.32
N GLU A 97 -23.82 53.04 -2.33
CA GLU A 97 -23.43 52.66 -3.72
C GLU A 97 -23.01 53.93 -4.48
N PRO A 98 -22.62 53.99 -5.80
CA PRO A 98 -22.53 52.95 -6.83
C PRO A 98 -21.30 53.09 -7.78
N SER A 99 -20.98 52.14 -8.65
CA SER A 99 -20.93 52.36 -10.11
C SER A 99 -20.27 51.23 -10.88
N SER A 100 -21.05 50.68 -11.78
CA SER A 100 -20.61 49.87 -12.95
C SER A 100 -20.32 50.83 -14.13
N PRO A 101 -20.05 50.42 -15.36
CA PRO A 101 -19.50 49.19 -15.97
C PRO A 101 -18.42 49.51 -17.04
N VAL A 102 -17.81 48.51 -17.70
CA VAL A 102 -17.41 48.58 -19.14
C VAL A 102 -16.87 47.19 -19.61
N THR A 103 -17.63 46.59 -20.46
CA THR A 103 -17.51 46.01 -21.82
C THR A 103 -16.54 44.93 -22.16
N THR A 104 -17.15 43.81 -22.58
CA THR A 104 -16.65 42.78 -23.51
C THR A 104 -16.26 43.32 -24.90
N PRO A 105 -15.48 42.61 -25.69
CA PRO A 105 -16.05 42.06 -26.90
C PRO A 105 -15.76 40.59 -27.19
N SER A 106 -16.81 39.97 -27.64
CA SER A 106 -16.93 38.71 -28.36
C SER A 106 -16.31 38.75 -29.76
N PHE A 107 -15.78 37.65 -30.22
CA PHE A 107 -15.70 37.33 -31.65
C PHE A 107 -16.11 35.86 -31.86
N GLU A 108 -17.18 35.73 -32.62
CA GLU A 108 -17.74 34.47 -33.15
C GLU A 108 -17.35 34.32 -34.64
N PRO A 109 -17.56 33.12 -35.23
CA PRO A 109 -16.91 32.65 -36.45
C PRO A 109 -17.74 32.85 -37.69
N LYS A 110 -17.13 32.65 -38.84
CA LYS A 110 -17.84 32.45 -40.10
C LYS A 110 -17.49 31.15 -40.76
N ALA A 111 -18.55 30.38 -41.05
CA ALA A 111 -18.64 29.27 -41.97
C ALA A 111 -18.76 29.80 -43.40
N ASP A 112 -18.42 28.92 -44.35
CA ASP A 112 -19.15 28.68 -45.63
C ASP A 112 -18.43 27.47 -46.31
N VAL A 113 -19.12 26.33 -46.56
CA VAL A 113 -20.04 25.95 -47.64
C VAL A 113 -19.23 25.35 -48.83
N GLU A 114 -19.41 24.18 -49.21
CA GLU A 114 -20.28 23.33 -49.97
C GLU A 114 -19.52 22.21 -50.68
N SER A 115 -19.93 21.04 -50.60
CA SER A 115 -20.70 20.09 -51.45
C SER A 115 -19.77 19.23 -52.31
N ASP A 116 -19.98 17.97 -52.64
CA ASP A 116 -21.13 17.16 -52.90
C ASP A 116 -20.69 15.69 -53.20
N ARG A 117 -21.52 14.72 -52.88
CA ARG A 117 -21.76 13.40 -53.50
C ARG A 117 -20.60 12.43 -53.70
N GLY A 118 -20.70 11.18 -53.44
CA GLY A 118 -21.85 10.26 -53.31
C GLY A 118 -21.35 8.82 -53.47
N LEU A 119 -22.04 7.94 -52.83
CA LEU A 119 -22.44 6.59 -53.15
C LEU A 119 -21.43 5.42 -53.37
N ALA A 120 -21.58 4.48 -52.48
CA ALA A 120 -21.99 3.09 -52.65
C ALA A 120 -20.92 2.00 -52.78
N SER A 121 -20.93 1.15 -51.76
CA SER A 121 -21.24 -0.28 -51.72
C SER A 121 -20.23 -1.32 -52.21
N SER A 122 -20.15 -2.32 -51.37
CA SER A 122 -20.02 -3.76 -51.62
C SER A 122 -18.64 -4.40 -51.55
N SER A 123 -18.47 -5.20 -50.51
CA SER A 123 -17.71 -6.48 -50.52
C SER A 123 -18.33 -7.46 -51.54
N PRO A 124 -17.77 -8.63 -51.95
CA PRO A 124 -16.94 -9.52 -51.15
C PRO A 124 -15.93 -10.41 -51.93
N ASN A 125 -15.05 -11.07 -51.17
CA ASN A 125 -14.64 -12.49 -51.27
C ASN A 125 -13.58 -12.98 -52.29
N GLN A 126 -12.74 -13.85 -51.73
CA GLN A 126 -11.99 -15.02 -52.28
C GLN A 126 -10.56 -14.81 -52.81
N GLY A 127 -9.61 -15.52 -52.09
CA GLY A 127 -8.36 -15.95 -52.66
C GLY A 127 -8.56 -17.06 -53.71
N PRO A 128 -7.56 -17.86 -54.13
CA PRO A 128 -6.20 -18.10 -53.66
C PRO A 128 -5.12 -18.23 -54.79
N ASP A 129 -3.94 -18.70 -54.40
CA ASP A 129 -2.94 -19.45 -55.17
C ASP A 129 -1.80 -18.72 -55.94
N ALA A 130 -0.58 -18.91 -55.41
CA ALA A 130 0.53 -19.71 -55.91
C ALA A 130 1.43 -19.15 -57.03
N LEU A 131 2.70 -19.38 -56.83
CA LEU A 131 3.84 -19.64 -57.72
C LEU A 131 4.88 -18.53 -57.99
N GLN A 132 5.99 -18.76 -57.30
CA GLN A 132 7.38 -18.99 -57.87
C GLN A 132 7.99 -17.98 -58.85
N SER A 133 9.10 -17.54 -58.48
CA SER A 133 10.47 -17.83 -59.00
C SER A 133 11.28 -16.61 -59.39
N ASP A 134 12.47 -16.69 -58.90
CA ASP A 134 13.80 -16.48 -59.49
C ASP A 134 14.37 -15.08 -59.82
N SER A 135 15.40 -14.90 -59.04
CA SER A 135 16.84 -14.69 -59.51
C SER A 135 17.35 -13.29 -59.87
N GLN A 136 18.47 -13.06 -59.22
CA GLN A 136 19.73 -12.48 -59.72
C GLN A 136 20.09 -11.04 -59.31
N VAL A 137 21.15 -11.02 -58.53
CA VAL A 137 22.21 -10.07 -58.26
C VAL A 137 23.18 -10.01 -59.51
N PRO A 138 24.15 -9.12 -59.59
CA PRO A 138 24.46 -7.69 -59.42
C PRO A 138 25.04 -7.03 -60.71
N PRO A 139 25.99 -6.09 -60.79
CA PRO A 139 26.90 -5.43 -59.85
C PRO A 139 27.27 -3.93 -60.14
N SER A 140 28.05 -3.38 -59.19
CA SER A 140 29.29 -2.65 -59.41
C SER A 140 29.35 -1.12 -59.58
N SER A 141 30.15 -0.56 -58.70
CA SER A 141 31.29 0.36 -58.82
C SER A 141 31.01 1.84 -59.04
N ALA A 142 31.65 2.75 -58.37
CA ALA A 142 33.00 3.24 -58.26
C ALA A 142 33.02 4.46 -57.33
N ALA A 143 33.81 4.51 -56.34
CA ALA A 143 35.12 5.16 -56.17
C ALA A 143 35.23 6.60 -56.67
N VAL A 144 35.45 7.53 -55.73
CA VAL A 144 36.47 8.60 -55.77
C VAL A 144 36.66 9.23 -54.35
N SER A 145 37.88 9.06 -53.85
CA SER A 145 38.60 10.01 -52.92
C SER A 145 39.60 10.74 -53.83
N PRO A 146 40.40 11.73 -53.43
CA PRO A 146 40.71 12.35 -52.17
C PRO A 146 40.89 13.89 -52.19
N ALA A 147 41.18 14.55 -51.09
CA ALA A 147 42.25 15.58 -51.02
C ALA A 147 42.49 16.07 -49.60
N SER A 148 43.66 15.83 -49.20
CA SER A 148 44.44 16.38 -48.10
C SER A 148 44.81 17.84 -48.26
N VAL A 149 44.84 18.66 -47.20
CA VAL A 149 45.88 19.69 -47.02
C VAL A 149 46.27 19.73 -45.56
N ALA A 150 47.57 19.59 -45.34
CA ALA A 150 48.31 19.68 -44.12
C ALA A 150 48.86 21.09 -43.90
N VAL A 151 49.60 21.22 -42.75
CA VAL A 151 50.62 22.29 -42.43
C VAL A 151 50.01 23.41 -41.56
N ASP A 152 50.50 23.79 -40.39
CA ASP A 152 51.91 23.86 -39.95
C ASP A 152 52.00 24.02 -38.44
N GLN A 153 53.24 23.79 -37.97
CA GLN A 153 53.83 23.86 -36.65
C GLN A 153 54.02 25.32 -36.15
N GLY A 154 54.01 25.43 -34.83
CA GLY A 154 54.59 26.63 -34.18
C GLY A 154 54.92 26.29 -32.71
N LYS A 155 56.18 26.04 -32.46
CA LYS A 155 56.94 25.89 -31.24
C LYS A 155 57.28 27.26 -30.54
N GLN A 156 57.60 27.08 -29.28
CA GLN A 156 58.49 27.87 -28.39
C GLN A 156 57.77 28.61 -27.25
N ASP A 157 58.13 28.47 -26.11
CA ASP A 157 59.24 28.29 -25.17
C ASP A 157 59.16 29.34 -24.06
N GLU A 158 59.44 28.84 -22.90
CA GLU A 158 60.18 29.38 -21.77
C GLU A 158 59.71 30.57 -20.89
N SER A 159 59.88 30.18 -19.65
CA SER A 159 60.46 30.89 -18.49
C SER A 159 59.57 31.79 -17.64
N GLY A 160 59.43 31.41 -16.43
CA GLY A 160 60.15 31.96 -15.29
C GLY A 160 59.30 32.83 -14.40
N ALA A 161 59.28 32.47 -13.21
CA ALA A 161 59.49 33.24 -12.04
C ALA A 161 58.59 32.92 -10.83
N THR A 162 59.21 32.29 -9.93
CA THR A 162 58.92 32.22 -8.49
C THR A 162 58.54 33.57 -7.87
N GLN A 163 57.45 33.64 -7.15
CA GLN A 163 57.37 34.51 -5.98
C GLN A 163 56.43 33.94 -4.87
N ASN A 164 57.11 33.75 -3.73
CA ASN A 164 56.54 33.50 -2.40
C ASN A 164 55.54 34.61 -2.01
N ALA A 165 54.42 34.24 -1.43
CA ALA A 165 53.71 35.13 -0.53
C ALA A 165 53.19 34.36 0.69
N GLN A 166 53.60 34.84 1.82
CA GLN A 166 53.47 34.36 3.20
C GLN A 166 52.01 34.27 3.65
N ILE A 167 51.81 33.29 4.53
CA ILE A 167 50.63 33.10 5.37
C ILE A 167 50.66 34.14 6.51
N PRO A 168 49.59 34.90 6.77
CA PRO A 168 49.47 35.63 8.01
C PRO A 168 48.82 34.78 9.10
N THR A 169 49.50 34.64 10.19
CA THR A 169 49.09 34.05 11.45
C THR A 169 47.98 34.84 12.14
N ARG A 170 47.04 34.10 12.68
CA ARG A 170 45.89 34.48 13.50
C ARG A 170 46.33 34.94 14.90
N PRO A 171 45.80 36.03 15.47
CA PRO A 171 45.87 36.23 16.94
C PRO A 171 44.59 35.71 17.59
N ALA A 172 44.79 34.98 18.70
CA ALA A 172 43.71 34.54 19.58
C ALA A 172 43.16 35.69 20.41
N PRO A 173 41.85 35.75 20.69
CA PRO A 173 41.34 36.65 21.71
C PRO A 173 41.22 35.91 23.05
N THR A 174 41.77 36.56 24.03
CA THR A 174 41.70 36.32 25.48
C THR A 174 40.27 36.44 26.00
N ARG A 175 39.93 35.52 26.85
CA ARG A 175 38.66 35.40 27.58
C ARG A 175 38.71 36.17 28.90
N PRO A 176 37.71 36.97 29.27
CA PRO A 176 37.48 37.24 30.69
C PRO A 176 36.24 36.44 31.13
N ALA A 177 36.36 35.77 32.25
CA ALA A 177 35.27 35.10 32.95
C ALA A 177 34.35 36.12 33.66
N PRO A 178 33.05 35.94 33.66
CA PRO A 178 32.20 36.51 34.70
C PRO A 178 31.70 35.41 35.65
N THR A 179 31.92 35.67 36.92
CA THR A 179 31.36 35.04 38.08
C THR A 179 29.85 34.95 38.06
N ARG A 180 29.37 33.72 38.24
CA ARG A 180 27.94 33.37 38.33
C ARG A 180 27.52 33.38 39.79
N PRO A 181 26.44 34.06 40.22
CA PRO A 181 25.72 33.70 41.43
C PRO A 181 24.80 32.50 41.16
N ALA A 182 24.88 31.51 42.04
CA ALA A 182 24.01 30.34 42.01
C ALA A 182 22.53 30.74 42.30
N PRO A 183 21.56 30.22 41.54
CA PRO A 183 20.18 30.30 41.97
C PRO A 183 19.89 29.20 42.99
N THR A 184 19.42 29.58 44.14
CA THR A 184 18.83 28.75 45.18
C THR A 184 17.66 27.95 44.60
N ARG A 185 17.77 26.64 44.76
CA ARG A 185 16.74 25.65 44.40
C ARG A 185 15.60 25.80 45.41
N PRO A 186 14.33 25.96 44.98
CA PRO A 186 13.19 25.79 45.88
C PRO A 186 13.03 24.31 46.22
N ALA A 187 12.71 24.04 47.48
CA ALA A 187 12.42 22.73 48.00
C ALA A 187 11.24 22.09 47.26
N PRO A 188 11.22 20.75 47.12
CA PRO A 188 10.10 20.07 46.45
C PRO A 188 8.85 20.18 47.27
N ALA A 189 7.80 20.71 46.66
CA ALA A 189 6.44 20.68 47.21
C ALA A 189 5.95 19.24 47.37
N THR A 190 5.52 18.89 48.54
CA THR A 190 4.79 17.65 48.84
C THR A 190 3.60 17.49 47.94
N PRO A 191 3.40 16.31 47.34
CA PRO A 191 2.20 16.06 46.55
C PRO A 191 0.96 16.13 47.44
N PRO A 192 -0.16 16.70 46.95
CA PRO A 192 -1.40 16.69 47.70
C PRO A 192 -1.89 15.25 47.85
N ALA A 193 -2.28 14.90 49.05
CA ALA A 193 -2.88 13.63 49.41
C ALA A 193 -4.08 13.35 48.50
N ASN A 194 -4.08 12.17 47.87
CA ASN A 194 -5.22 11.61 47.16
C ASN A 194 -6.38 11.48 48.17
N THR A 195 -7.30 12.44 48.11
CA THR A 195 -8.63 12.28 48.66
C THR A 195 -9.40 11.36 47.75
N LEU A 196 -9.61 10.13 48.14
CA LEU A 196 -10.62 9.24 47.62
C LEU A 196 -11.97 9.99 47.57
N PRO A 197 -12.73 9.90 46.48
CA PRO A 197 -14.07 10.44 46.46
C PRO A 197 -14.90 9.71 47.55
N SER A 198 -15.39 10.44 48.49
CA SER A 198 -16.32 9.98 49.52
C SER A 198 -17.53 9.34 48.84
N LEU A 199 -17.87 8.13 49.21
CA LEU A 199 -19.16 7.50 48.91
C LEU A 199 -20.28 8.50 49.32
N PRO A 200 -21.30 8.68 48.46
CA PRO A 200 -22.42 9.53 48.83
C PRO A 200 -23.09 8.99 50.11
N SER A 201 -23.12 9.83 51.12
CA SER A 201 -23.83 9.57 52.37
C SER A 201 -25.27 9.16 52.06
N ALA A 202 -25.74 8.11 52.72
CA ALA A 202 -27.12 7.69 52.66
C ALA A 202 -28.07 8.90 52.90
N PRO A 203 -29.09 9.06 52.07
CA PRO A 203 -30.02 10.17 52.23
C PRO A 203 -30.73 10.02 53.58
N THR A 204 -30.67 11.09 54.37
CA THR A 204 -31.50 11.29 55.57
C THR A 204 -32.95 10.98 55.21
N PRO A 205 -33.69 10.24 55.98
CA PRO A 205 -35.09 9.96 55.71
C PRO A 205 -35.86 11.28 55.65
N GLN A 206 -36.23 11.70 54.47
CA GLN A 206 -37.22 12.76 54.28
C GLN A 206 -38.54 12.30 54.83
N PRO A 207 -39.31 13.17 55.45
CA PRO A 207 -40.68 12.83 55.90
C PRO A 207 -41.43 12.27 54.70
N ARG A 208 -42.08 11.11 54.85
CA ARG A 208 -42.93 10.54 53.80
C ARG A 208 -43.87 11.63 53.29
N GLN A 209 -43.59 12.13 52.11
CA GLN A 209 -44.61 12.81 51.31
C GLN A 209 -45.70 11.77 51.09
N SER A 210 -46.89 12.07 51.47
CA SER A 210 -48.09 11.30 51.14
C SER A 210 -48.03 11.04 49.59
N PRO A 211 -48.39 9.83 49.13
CA PRO A 211 -48.44 9.54 47.73
C PRO A 211 -49.30 10.62 47.08
N ALA A 212 -48.73 11.25 46.03
CA ALA A 212 -49.48 12.16 45.18
C ALA A 212 -50.79 11.46 44.80
N PRO A 213 -51.91 12.10 44.83
CA PRO A 213 -53.16 11.49 44.51
C PRO A 213 -53.04 10.86 43.12
N THR A 214 -53.23 9.55 43.04
CA THR A 214 -53.44 8.84 41.75
C THR A 214 -54.41 9.70 40.94
N PRO A 215 -54.15 10.01 39.64
CA PRO A 215 -55.10 10.81 38.85
C PRO A 215 -56.47 10.15 39.05
N ALA A 216 -57.44 10.91 39.56
CA ALA A 216 -58.77 10.42 39.89
C ALA A 216 -59.26 9.68 38.62
N ALA A 217 -59.53 8.39 38.81
CA ALA A 217 -60.19 7.59 37.77
C ALA A 217 -61.47 8.33 37.41
N GLY A 218 -61.53 8.89 36.19
CA GLY A 218 -62.71 9.61 35.74
C GLY A 218 -63.96 8.74 35.91
N PRO A 219 -65.14 9.34 35.88
CA PRO A 219 -66.37 8.61 36.13
C PRO A 219 -66.40 7.28 35.38
N GLN A 220 -66.57 6.18 36.09
CA GLN A 220 -66.68 4.84 35.49
C GLN A 220 -68.12 4.60 35.10
N VAL A 221 -68.31 4.07 33.90
CA VAL A 221 -69.62 3.72 33.37
C VAL A 221 -69.66 2.22 33.02
N LEU A 222 -70.81 1.55 33.25
CA LEU A 222 -70.96 0.16 32.88
C LEU A 222 -71.13 0.02 31.40
N VAL A 223 -70.36 -0.85 30.74
CA VAL A 223 -70.43 -1.14 29.31
C VAL A 223 -71.50 -2.21 29.03
N ALA A 224 -72.57 -1.85 28.33
CA ALA A 224 -73.64 -2.75 27.96
C ALA A 224 -73.30 -3.56 26.71
N GLU A 225 -72.61 -2.90 25.74
CA GLU A 225 -72.32 -3.52 24.43
C GLU A 225 -71.05 -2.82 23.88
N VAL A 226 -70.21 -3.61 23.15
CA VAL A 226 -69.11 -3.10 22.39
C VAL A 226 -69.35 -3.46 20.92
N LYS A 227 -69.31 -2.47 20.04
CA LYS A 227 -69.53 -2.62 18.59
C LYS A 227 -68.33 -2.05 17.81
N VAL A 228 -67.98 -2.70 16.73
CA VAL A 228 -67.00 -2.21 15.76
C VAL A 228 -67.75 -1.86 14.44
N SER A 229 -67.35 -0.72 13.83
CA SER A 229 -67.94 -0.27 12.58
C SER A 229 -66.89 0.25 11.60
N GLY A 230 -67.04 -0.06 10.33
CA GLY A 230 -66.18 0.47 9.27
C GLY A 230 -65.15 -0.53 8.70
N VAL A 231 -65.20 -1.81 9.11
CA VAL A 231 -64.29 -2.87 8.66
C VAL A 231 -64.96 -4.21 8.40
N THR A 232 -64.20 -5.13 7.80
CA THR A 232 -64.61 -6.53 7.55
C THR A 232 -64.37 -7.40 8.81
N SER A 233 -65.03 -8.59 8.86
CA SER A 233 -65.00 -9.54 9.99
C SER A 233 -63.56 -9.86 10.50
N ASP A 234 -62.59 -9.96 9.60
CA ASP A 234 -61.21 -10.33 9.97
C ASP A 234 -60.52 -9.23 10.82
N LEU A 235 -60.65 -7.97 10.39
CA LEU A 235 -60.14 -6.84 11.14
C LEU A 235 -60.94 -6.54 12.40
N GLU A 236 -62.22 -6.82 12.38
CA GLU A 236 -63.06 -6.71 13.55
C GLU A 236 -62.58 -7.66 14.68
N SER A 237 -62.29 -8.91 14.32
CA SER A 237 -61.72 -9.89 15.25
C SER A 237 -60.39 -9.43 15.85
N GLU A 238 -59.52 -8.78 15.07
CA GLU A 238 -58.23 -8.20 15.54
C GLU A 238 -58.45 -7.05 16.52
N ILE A 239 -59.48 -6.21 16.32
CA ILE A 239 -59.84 -5.12 17.25
C ILE A 239 -60.30 -5.70 18.58
N TYR A 240 -61.22 -6.66 18.56
CA TYR A 240 -61.71 -7.30 19.80
C TYR A 240 -60.60 -7.97 20.61
N ARG A 241 -59.54 -8.44 19.94
CA ARG A 241 -58.40 -9.07 20.63
C ARG A 241 -57.52 -8.08 21.40
N VAL A 242 -57.44 -6.81 20.95
CA VAL A 242 -56.50 -5.80 21.53
C VAL A 242 -57.15 -4.80 22.48
N ILE A 243 -58.51 -4.64 22.43
CA ILE A 243 -59.23 -3.74 23.33
C ILE A 243 -59.43 -4.37 24.71
N SER A 244 -59.39 -3.53 25.75
CA SER A 244 -59.65 -3.96 27.14
C SER A 244 -61.09 -3.73 27.55
N THR A 245 -61.81 -2.82 26.86
CA THR A 245 -63.25 -2.55 27.08
C THR A 245 -64.06 -3.75 26.67
N GLN A 246 -64.85 -4.33 27.60
CA GLN A 246 -65.69 -5.53 27.41
C GLN A 246 -67.08 -5.33 27.94
N PRO A 247 -68.13 -5.92 27.35
CA PRO A 247 -69.46 -5.90 27.92
C PRO A 247 -69.49 -6.47 29.33
N GLY A 248 -70.28 -5.86 30.21
CA GLY A 248 -70.40 -6.24 31.62
C GLY A 248 -69.28 -5.72 32.53
N ARG A 249 -68.29 -4.99 32.00
CA ARG A 249 -67.25 -4.30 32.80
C ARG A 249 -67.43 -2.80 32.78
N THR A 250 -66.85 -2.11 33.74
CA THR A 250 -66.81 -0.64 33.72
C THR A 250 -65.68 -0.12 32.90
N THR A 251 -65.88 0.97 32.18
CA THR A 251 -64.86 1.70 31.41
C THR A 251 -64.87 3.18 31.80
N ASN A 252 -63.79 3.87 31.46
CA ASN A 252 -63.66 5.31 31.61
C ASN A 252 -62.98 5.91 30.36
N ARG A 253 -62.88 7.24 30.27
CA ARG A 253 -62.29 7.94 29.13
C ARG A 253 -60.83 7.54 28.89
N THR A 254 -60.06 7.29 29.98
CA THR A 254 -58.64 6.89 29.87
C THR A 254 -58.53 5.50 29.26
N GLN A 255 -59.40 4.54 29.66
CA GLN A 255 -59.44 3.19 29.10
C GLN A 255 -59.85 3.19 27.61
N LEU A 256 -60.84 3.98 27.22
CA LEU A 256 -61.22 4.13 25.82
C LEU A 256 -60.08 4.73 24.97
N GLN A 257 -59.30 5.66 25.54
CA GLN A 257 -58.13 6.22 24.85
C GLN A 257 -57.01 5.18 24.73
N GLN A 258 -56.81 4.34 25.75
CA GLN A 258 -55.87 3.21 25.70
C GLN A 258 -56.30 2.21 24.64
N ASP A 259 -57.55 1.88 24.52
CA ASP A 259 -58.10 0.99 23.51
C ASP A 259 -57.96 1.57 22.08
N ILE A 260 -58.22 2.87 21.90
CA ILE A 260 -57.96 3.57 20.66
C ILE A 260 -56.46 3.44 20.29
N ASN A 261 -55.56 3.68 21.23
CA ASN A 261 -54.13 3.55 21.01
C ASN A 261 -53.71 2.09 20.70
N ALA A 262 -54.33 1.09 21.38
CA ALA A 262 -54.13 -0.34 21.13
C ALA A 262 -54.57 -0.73 19.70
N ILE A 263 -55.71 -0.23 19.25
CA ILE A 263 -56.21 -0.44 17.87
C ILE A 263 -55.23 0.20 16.84
N PHE A 264 -54.76 1.45 17.07
CA PHE A 264 -53.76 2.04 16.24
C PHE A 264 -52.46 1.24 16.21
N ALA A 265 -52.02 0.71 17.34
CA ALA A 265 -50.79 -0.07 17.47
C ALA A 265 -50.81 -1.37 16.65
N THR A 266 -52.00 -1.87 16.20
CA THR A 266 -52.10 -2.99 15.27
C THR A 266 -51.52 -2.65 13.89
N GLY A 267 -51.50 -1.37 13.51
CA GLY A 267 -50.94 -0.84 12.27
C GLY A 267 -51.87 -0.90 11.06
N PHE A 268 -53.14 -1.41 11.20
CA PHE A 268 -54.07 -1.57 10.09
C PHE A 268 -54.98 -0.34 9.84
N PHE A 269 -55.01 0.63 10.73
CA PHE A 269 -56.02 1.68 10.73
C PHE A 269 -55.38 3.07 10.57
N ARG A 270 -56.00 3.91 9.72
CA ARG A 270 -55.62 5.34 9.57
C ARG A 270 -56.47 6.27 10.45
N ASN A 271 -57.66 5.81 10.92
CA ASN A 271 -58.51 6.56 11.84
C ASN A 271 -59.21 5.61 12.77
N VAL A 272 -59.28 5.99 14.07
CA VAL A 272 -59.99 5.24 15.11
C VAL A 272 -60.69 6.21 16.05
N ARG A 273 -61.97 6.02 16.28
CA ARG A 273 -62.75 6.84 17.25
C ARG A 273 -63.61 5.90 18.09
N ALA A 274 -63.72 6.17 19.37
CA ALA A 274 -64.70 5.54 20.26
C ALA A 274 -65.81 6.52 20.49
N VAL A 275 -67.04 6.06 20.20
CA VAL A 275 -68.27 6.83 20.43
C VAL A 275 -69.11 6.10 21.47
N PRO A 276 -69.20 6.59 22.69
CA PRO A 276 -70.09 6.09 23.71
C PRO A 276 -71.50 6.59 23.48
N GLU A 277 -72.50 5.70 23.60
CA GLU A 277 -73.94 6.02 23.53
C GLU A 277 -74.62 5.45 24.75
N ASP A 278 -75.45 6.29 25.42
CA ASP A 278 -76.23 5.88 26.58
C ASP A 278 -77.37 4.89 26.20
N THR A 279 -77.48 3.79 26.91
CA THR A 279 -78.55 2.82 26.77
C THR A 279 -79.17 2.51 28.13
N PRO A 280 -80.40 1.94 28.19
CA PRO A 280 -81.04 1.59 29.46
C PRO A 280 -80.25 0.62 30.37
N LEU A 281 -79.32 -0.15 29.80
CA LEU A 281 -78.50 -1.16 30.47
C LEU A 281 -77.05 -0.73 30.74
N GLY A 282 -76.71 0.51 30.41
CA GLY A 282 -75.35 1.04 30.47
C GLY A 282 -74.93 1.73 29.16
N VAL A 283 -73.62 1.86 28.92
CA VAL A 283 -73.11 2.54 27.72
C VAL A 283 -72.74 1.53 26.64
N ARG A 284 -73.27 1.75 25.41
CA ARG A 284 -72.78 1.11 24.22
C ARG A 284 -71.53 1.86 23.72
N VAL A 285 -70.40 1.18 23.58
CA VAL A 285 -69.20 1.76 23.01
C VAL A 285 -69.05 1.29 21.57
N THR A 286 -69.12 2.24 20.59
CA THR A 286 -68.88 1.96 19.17
C THR A 286 -67.51 2.43 18.76
N PHE A 287 -66.61 1.51 18.40
CA PHE A 287 -65.35 1.83 17.77
C PHE A 287 -65.58 2.02 16.27
N ILE A 288 -65.52 3.27 15.80
CA ILE A 288 -65.57 3.62 14.37
C ILE A 288 -64.13 3.67 13.86
N VAL A 289 -63.81 2.76 12.96
CA VAL A 289 -62.47 2.63 12.43
C VAL A 289 -62.46 2.76 10.92
N GLN A 290 -61.28 3.25 10.40
CA GLN A 290 -61.04 3.32 8.98
C GLN A 290 -59.76 2.61 8.66
N ALA A 291 -59.85 1.50 7.92
CA ALA A 291 -58.67 0.73 7.48
C ALA A 291 -57.78 1.52 6.52
N ASN A 292 -56.50 1.19 6.52
CA ASN A 292 -55.57 1.63 5.49
C ASN A 292 -55.96 1.08 4.13
N PRO A 293 -55.54 1.71 3.02
CA PRO A 293 -55.77 1.19 1.68
C PRO A 293 -54.99 -0.12 1.45
N VAL A 294 -55.38 -0.87 0.42
CA VAL A 294 -54.63 -2.04 -0.03
C VAL A 294 -53.32 -1.59 -0.69
N LEU A 295 -52.19 -2.09 -0.23
CA LEU A 295 -50.87 -1.76 -0.77
C LEU A 295 -50.76 -2.28 -2.22
N ARG A 296 -50.66 -1.37 -3.18
CA ARG A 296 -50.53 -1.70 -4.63
C ARG A 296 -49.12 -1.48 -5.14
N GLY A 297 -48.31 -0.62 -4.48
CA GLY A 297 -46.96 -0.34 -4.88
C GLY A 297 -46.23 0.58 -3.90
N VAL A 298 -44.92 0.42 -3.87
CA VAL A 298 -44.00 1.31 -3.14
C VAL A 298 -43.12 2.02 -4.14
N GLN A 299 -43.13 3.33 -4.11
CA GLN A 299 -42.25 4.18 -4.90
C GLN A 299 -41.23 4.85 -3.98
N ILE A 300 -39.94 4.71 -4.31
CA ILE A 300 -38.88 5.41 -3.58
C ILE A 300 -38.33 6.50 -4.48
N THR A 301 -38.22 7.72 -3.95
CA THR A 301 -37.64 8.88 -4.63
C THR A 301 -36.29 9.25 -4.01
N GLY A 302 -35.35 9.70 -4.86
CA GLY A 302 -34.01 10.09 -4.41
C GLY A 302 -32.97 8.95 -4.44
N GLN A 303 -33.36 7.74 -4.82
CA GLN A 303 -32.46 6.59 -4.93
C GLN A 303 -31.62 6.63 -6.21
N GLN A 304 -30.35 6.20 -6.10
CA GLN A 304 -29.42 5.99 -7.20
C GLN A 304 -28.78 4.60 -7.15
N VAL A 305 -28.53 4.09 -5.93
CA VAL A 305 -27.80 2.82 -5.72
C VAL A 305 -28.67 1.68 -5.20
N LEU A 306 -29.90 1.97 -4.71
CA LEU A 306 -30.80 0.95 -4.18
C LEU A 306 -31.47 0.17 -5.33
N PRO A 307 -31.24 -1.16 -5.44
CA PRO A 307 -31.88 -1.98 -6.48
C PRO A 307 -33.39 -2.14 -6.25
N GLN A 308 -34.17 -2.11 -7.34
CA GLN A 308 -35.62 -2.31 -7.27
C GLN A 308 -36.00 -3.67 -6.64
N SER A 309 -35.21 -4.72 -6.87
CA SER A 309 -35.41 -6.03 -6.26
C SER A 309 -35.40 -6.01 -4.73
N VAL A 310 -34.56 -5.18 -4.12
CA VAL A 310 -34.49 -5.02 -2.66
C VAL A 310 -35.76 -4.36 -2.13
N ILE A 311 -36.28 -3.38 -2.86
CA ILE A 311 -37.54 -2.69 -2.54
C ILE A 311 -38.70 -3.71 -2.58
N ASP A 312 -38.82 -4.43 -3.69
CA ASP A 312 -39.90 -5.41 -3.89
C ASP A 312 -39.83 -6.54 -2.85
N ASP A 313 -38.65 -7.04 -2.54
CA ASP A 313 -38.46 -8.08 -1.52
C ASP A 313 -38.79 -7.59 -0.10
N SER A 314 -38.53 -6.33 0.20
CA SER A 314 -38.81 -5.73 1.51
C SER A 314 -40.30 -5.63 1.82
N PHE A 315 -41.13 -5.47 0.77
CA PHE A 315 -42.58 -5.28 0.93
C PHE A 315 -43.42 -6.40 0.29
N ARG A 316 -42.81 -7.45 -0.26
CA ARG A 316 -43.48 -8.57 -0.98
C ARG A 316 -44.70 -9.15 -0.25
N GLU A 317 -44.59 -9.35 1.05
CA GLU A 317 -45.62 -9.95 1.87
C GLU A 317 -46.90 -9.11 2.04
N GLN A 318 -46.80 -7.79 1.78
CA GLN A 318 -47.88 -6.84 1.97
C GLN A 318 -48.57 -6.44 0.67
N TYR A 319 -47.97 -6.69 -0.50
CA TYR A 319 -48.64 -6.37 -1.78
C TYR A 319 -49.95 -7.10 -1.91
N GLY A 320 -50.99 -6.35 -2.35
CA GLY A 320 -52.37 -6.89 -2.51
C GLY A 320 -53.16 -7.07 -1.20
N LYS A 321 -52.58 -6.72 -0.04
CA LYS A 321 -53.20 -6.77 1.27
C LYS A 321 -53.45 -5.39 1.85
N ILE A 322 -54.33 -5.26 2.84
CA ILE A 322 -54.52 -4.01 3.60
C ILE A 322 -53.20 -3.65 4.23
N LEU A 323 -52.70 -2.39 3.96
CA LEU A 323 -51.41 -1.90 4.46
C LEU A 323 -51.36 -1.96 5.99
N ASN A 324 -50.39 -2.74 6.51
CA ASN A 324 -50.05 -2.73 7.92
C ASN A 324 -48.80 -1.88 8.14
N LEU A 325 -48.95 -0.72 8.77
CA LEU A 325 -47.85 0.26 8.97
C LEU A 325 -46.69 -0.31 9.79
N ARG A 326 -46.95 -1.19 10.74
CA ARG A 326 -45.92 -1.83 11.56
C ARG A 326 -45.02 -2.75 10.70
N ARG A 327 -45.66 -3.63 9.89
CA ARG A 327 -44.90 -4.47 8.94
C ARG A 327 -44.24 -3.65 7.85
N PHE A 328 -44.86 -2.52 7.47
CA PHE A 328 -44.24 -1.60 6.51
C PHE A 328 -42.96 -0.98 7.06
N GLU A 329 -42.95 -0.59 8.34
CA GLU A 329 -41.77 -0.12 9.04
C GLU A 329 -40.66 -1.19 9.10
N GLU A 330 -41.02 -2.47 9.30
CA GLU A 330 -40.06 -3.59 9.21
C GLU A 330 -39.43 -3.67 7.81
N GLY A 331 -40.19 -3.41 6.73
CA GLY A 331 -39.69 -3.31 5.37
C GLY A 331 -38.71 -2.12 5.19
N VAL A 332 -39.05 -0.95 5.76
CA VAL A 332 -38.16 0.22 5.78
C VAL A 332 -36.85 -0.08 6.51
N GLN A 333 -36.93 -0.79 7.63
CA GLN A 333 -35.73 -1.20 8.38
C GLN A 333 -34.87 -2.19 7.58
N LYS A 334 -35.46 -3.10 6.78
CA LYS A 334 -34.71 -3.99 5.87
C LYS A 334 -33.94 -3.18 4.81
N ILE A 335 -34.56 -2.13 4.25
CA ILE A 335 -33.89 -1.24 3.28
C ILE A 335 -32.74 -0.48 3.96
N ASN A 336 -32.97 0.12 5.13
CA ASN A 336 -31.92 0.82 5.86
C ASN A 336 -30.76 -0.12 6.21
N LYS A 337 -31.08 -1.36 6.58
CA LYS A 337 -30.05 -2.39 6.83
C LYS A 337 -29.28 -2.73 5.56
N TRP A 338 -29.95 -2.86 4.42
CA TRP A 338 -29.27 -3.09 3.13
C TRP A 338 -28.24 -1.99 2.82
N TYR A 339 -28.59 -0.71 3.03
CA TYR A 339 -27.64 0.38 2.87
C TYR A 339 -26.39 0.22 3.77
N GLN A 340 -26.61 -0.12 5.05
CA GLN A 340 -25.52 -0.33 6.01
C GLN A 340 -24.63 -1.52 5.60
N ASP A 341 -25.24 -2.65 5.27
CA ASP A 341 -24.52 -3.88 4.89
C ASP A 341 -23.71 -3.72 3.60
N ASN A 342 -24.16 -2.85 2.68
CA ASN A 342 -23.45 -2.53 1.42
C ASN A 342 -22.51 -1.30 1.53
N GLY A 343 -22.30 -0.78 2.75
CA GLY A 343 -21.36 0.31 3.01
C GLY A 343 -21.89 1.72 2.72
N PHE A 344 -23.15 1.88 2.34
CA PHE A 344 -23.80 3.17 2.13
C PHE A 344 -24.35 3.74 3.44
N VAL A 345 -23.43 4.00 4.39
CA VAL A 345 -23.77 4.32 5.79
C VAL A 345 -24.54 5.63 6.00
N LEU A 346 -24.61 6.48 4.98
CA LEU A 346 -25.44 7.70 4.99
C LEU A 346 -26.80 7.48 4.32
N GLY A 347 -27.03 6.30 3.70
CA GLY A 347 -28.26 5.95 3.06
C GLY A 347 -29.34 5.62 4.10
N GLN A 348 -30.44 6.38 4.07
CA GLN A 348 -31.59 6.12 4.95
C GLN A 348 -32.88 6.71 4.35
N ILE A 349 -34.00 6.11 4.72
CA ILE A 349 -35.31 6.68 4.45
C ILE A 349 -35.55 7.80 5.48
N THR A 350 -35.83 9.03 5.00
CA THR A 350 -35.85 10.26 5.83
C THR A 350 -37.23 10.69 6.28
N ASP A 351 -38.25 10.40 5.50
CA ASP A 351 -39.59 10.88 5.75
C ASP A 351 -40.58 9.77 6.10
N ALA A 352 -41.66 10.15 6.78
CA ALA A 352 -42.79 9.26 7.03
C ALA A 352 -43.43 8.84 5.70
N PRO A 353 -43.90 7.59 5.57
CA PRO A 353 -44.54 7.08 4.38
C PRO A 353 -45.75 7.92 3.98
N GLN A 354 -45.77 8.45 2.75
CA GLN A 354 -46.92 9.11 2.20
C GLN A 354 -47.85 8.07 1.57
N VAL A 355 -48.98 7.79 2.21
CA VAL A 355 -49.93 6.76 1.75
C VAL A 355 -51.04 7.42 0.97
N ALA A 356 -51.12 7.17 -0.32
CA ALA A 356 -52.19 7.62 -1.18
C ALA A 356 -53.45 6.71 -1.10
N ASP A 357 -54.60 7.28 -1.36
CA ASP A 357 -55.86 6.51 -1.32
C ASP A 357 -55.95 5.39 -2.35
N ASP A 358 -55.14 5.49 -3.45
CA ASP A 358 -55.04 4.43 -4.47
C ASP A 358 -54.15 3.24 -4.01
N GLY A 359 -53.60 3.29 -2.82
CA GLY A 359 -52.74 2.23 -2.25
C GLY A 359 -51.28 2.28 -2.67
N LYS A 360 -50.81 3.38 -3.28
CA LYS A 360 -49.39 3.63 -3.49
C LYS A 360 -48.78 4.32 -2.29
N VAL A 361 -47.61 3.88 -1.91
CA VAL A 361 -46.82 4.51 -0.82
C VAL A 361 -45.55 5.11 -1.41
N THR A 362 -45.35 6.40 -1.15
CA THR A 362 -44.11 7.08 -1.54
C THR A 362 -43.18 7.25 -0.34
N LEU A 363 -41.93 6.86 -0.50
CA LEU A 363 -40.85 7.06 0.46
C LEU A 363 -39.81 7.99 -0.14
N LEU A 364 -39.21 8.82 0.69
CA LEU A 364 -38.07 9.66 0.33
C LEU A 364 -36.81 9.07 0.94
N VAL A 365 -35.77 8.90 0.15
CA VAL A 365 -34.47 8.42 0.59
C VAL A 365 -33.41 9.52 0.40
N ALA A 366 -32.53 9.65 1.38
CA ALA A 366 -31.28 10.39 1.26
C ALA A 366 -30.13 9.36 1.26
N GLU A 367 -29.39 9.29 0.14
CA GLU A 367 -28.29 8.32 -0.02
C GLU A 367 -26.93 8.89 0.35
N GLY A 368 -26.86 10.16 0.78
CA GLY A 368 -25.60 10.80 1.16
C GLY A 368 -24.68 11.06 -0.04
N GLN A 369 -25.19 11.77 -1.07
CA GLN A 369 -24.37 12.18 -2.21
C GLN A 369 -23.24 13.11 -1.76
N ILE A 370 -22.05 12.91 -2.31
CA ILE A 370 -20.86 13.71 -2.00
C ILE A 370 -20.95 15.07 -2.71
N GLU A 371 -20.88 16.18 -1.95
CA GLU A 371 -20.78 17.53 -2.48
C GLU A 371 -19.34 17.88 -2.85
N SER A 372 -18.39 17.61 -1.97
CA SER A 372 -16.96 17.86 -2.19
C SER A 372 -16.09 16.85 -1.46
N VAL A 373 -14.85 16.70 -1.95
CA VAL A 373 -13.79 15.95 -1.28
C VAL A 373 -12.67 16.95 -0.97
N ASP A 374 -12.50 17.26 0.31
CA ASP A 374 -11.57 18.26 0.80
C ASP A 374 -10.42 17.63 1.57
N ILE A 375 -9.25 18.29 1.60
CA ILE A 375 -8.08 17.87 2.36
C ILE A 375 -7.82 18.92 3.43
N ARG A 376 -7.65 18.44 4.67
CA ARG A 376 -7.33 19.26 5.84
C ARG A 376 -6.06 18.75 6.49
N PHE A 377 -5.07 19.63 6.59
CA PHE A 377 -3.84 19.34 7.32
C PHE A 377 -4.05 19.63 8.80
N LEU A 378 -3.55 18.73 9.64
CA LEU A 378 -3.64 18.85 11.09
C LEU A 378 -2.21 18.87 11.67
N ASN A 379 -2.07 19.54 12.84
CA ASN A 379 -0.88 19.42 13.67
C ASN A 379 -0.87 18.06 14.41
N LYS A 380 0.17 17.79 15.20
CA LYS A 380 0.29 16.54 15.97
C LYS A 380 -0.77 16.39 17.05
N GLU A 381 -1.30 17.49 17.52
CA GLU A 381 -2.38 17.57 18.49
C GLU A 381 -3.76 17.31 17.88
N GLY A 382 -3.83 17.28 16.53
CA GLY A 382 -5.06 17.04 15.79
C GLY A 382 -5.86 18.31 15.48
N GLU A 383 -5.27 19.48 15.64
CA GLU A 383 -5.90 20.77 15.36
C GLU A 383 -5.68 21.17 13.89
N ALA A 384 -6.67 21.83 13.30
CA ALA A 384 -6.64 22.29 11.91
C ALA A 384 -6.11 23.73 11.74
N THR A 385 -5.94 24.44 12.85
CA THR A 385 -5.48 25.84 12.87
C THR A 385 -4.25 25.95 13.75
N ASP A 386 -3.37 26.89 13.43
CA ASP A 386 -2.23 27.23 14.25
C ASP A 386 -2.64 28.11 15.45
N ALA A 387 -1.68 28.46 16.30
CA ALA A 387 -1.88 29.32 17.48
C ALA A 387 -2.43 30.72 17.15
N THR A 388 -2.39 31.14 15.89
CA THR A 388 -2.93 32.42 15.41
C THR A 388 -4.31 32.29 14.78
N GLY A 389 -4.91 31.08 14.77
CA GLY A 389 -6.20 30.79 14.18
C GLY A 389 -6.16 30.62 12.64
N GLN A 390 -4.95 30.58 12.03
CA GLN A 390 -4.82 30.35 10.59
C GLN A 390 -4.83 28.84 10.27
N PRO A 391 -5.45 28.43 9.14
CA PRO A 391 -5.44 27.05 8.71
C PRO A 391 -4.00 26.51 8.54
N ILE A 392 -3.72 25.34 9.07
CA ILE A 392 -2.41 24.68 8.92
C ILE A 392 -2.20 24.35 7.45
N GLY A 393 -1.11 24.88 6.89
CA GLY A 393 -0.63 24.55 5.55
C GLY A 393 0.24 23.29 5.57
N GLY A 394 -0.04 22.33 4.66
CA GLY A 394 0.81 21.14 4.51
C GLY A 394 1.97 21.37 3.53
N ASN A 395 3.06 20.65 3.73
CA ASN A 395 4.15 20.57 2.76
C ASN A 395 3.74 19.77 1.52
N THR A 396 2.89 18.74 1.71
CA THR A 396 2.39 17.88 0.64
C THR A 396 1.37 18.62 -0.22
N ARG A 397 1.56 18.58 -1.53
CA ARG A 397 0.63 19.18 -2.47
C ARG A 397 -0.68 18.40 -2.49
N ARG A 398 -1.81 19.09 -2.49
CA ARG A 398 -3.16 18.49 -2.43
C ARG A 398 -3.39 17.42 -3.49
N PHE A 399 -2.88 17.62 -4.73
CA PHE A 399 -3.07 16.65 -5.81
C PHE A 399 -2.43 15.27 -5.51
N VAL A 400 -1.38 15.22 -4.67
CA VAL A 400 -0.76 13.96 -4.25
C VAL A 400 -1.73 13.11 -3.44
N ILE A 401 -2.57 13.75 -2.64
CA ILE A 401 -3.59 13.09 -1.84
C ILE A 401 -4.82 12.79 -2.70
N THR A 402 -5.33 13.78 -3.45
CA THR A 402 -6.56 13.63 -4.24
C THR A 402 -6.46 12.56 -5.33
N ARG A 403 -5.28 12.34 -5.91
CA ARG A 403 -5.07 11.27 -6.90
C ARG A 403 -5.17 9.86 -6.32
N GLU A 404 -5.03 9.69 -4.99
CA GLU A 404 -5.20 8.43 -4.28
C GLU A 404 -6.64 8.17 -3.83
N VAL A 405 -7.52 9.18 -3.97
CA VAL A 405 -8.93 9.10 -3.56
C VAL A 405 -9.80 8.77 -4.78
N GLU A 406 -10.51 7.64 -4.69
CA GLU A 406 -11.47 7.18 -5.70
C GLU A 406 -12.80 7.92 -5.60
N LEU A 407 -13.21 8.30 -4.38
CA LEU A 407 -14.43 9.05 -4.12
C LEU A 407 -14.39 10.43 -4.80
N LYS A 408 -15.47 10.78 -5.50
CA LYS A 408 -15.59 12.06 -6.25
C LYS A 408 -16.86 12.79 -5.88
N PRO A 409 -16.89 14.12 -6.06
CA PRO A 409 -18.12 14.88 -6.01
C PRO A 409 -19.17 14.29 -6.98
N GLY A 410 -20.39 14.13 -6.50
CA GLY A 410 -21.49 13.49 -7.23
C GLY A 410 -21.70 12.00 -6.95
N ASP A 411 -20.68 11.28 -6.45
CA ASP A 411 -20.82 9.87 -6.03
C ASP A 411 -21.69 9.76 -4.77
N ILE A 412 -22.30 8.59 -4.57
CA ILE A 412 -22.91 8.24 -3.29
C ILE A 412 -21.80 7.77 -2.35
N PHE A 413 -21.78 8.31 -1.13
CA PHE A 413 -20.75 7.95 -0.14
C PHE A 413 -20.81 6.46 0.20
N ASN A 414 -19.67 5.78 0.07
CA ASN A 414 -19.50 4.38 0.42
C ASN A 414 -18.32 4.20 1.36
N ARG A 415 -18.57 3.66 2.57
CA ARG A 415 -17.56 3.46 3.61
C ARG A 415 -16.41 2.56 3.16
N THR A 416 -16.71 1.47 2.45
CA THR A 416 -15.68 0.53 1.99
C THR A 416 -14.72 1.17 0.97
N LYS A 417 -15.24 2.05 0.09
CA LYS A 417 -14.40 2.85 -0.82
C LYS A 417 -13.57 3.86 -0.01
N ALA A 418 -14.19 4.57 0.93
CA ALA A 418 -13.50 5.53 1.79
C ALA A 418 -12.35 4.90 2.58
N GLU A 419 -12.57 3.71 3.17
CA GLU A 419 -11.52 2.97 3.90
C GLU A 419 -10.37 2.54 2.98
N ARG A 420 -10.65 2.17 1.73
CA ARG A 420 -9.60 1.88 0.74
C ARG A 420 -8.83 3.13 0.35
N ASP A 421 -9.53 4.26 0.16
CA ASP A 421 -8.91 5.56 -0.13
C ASP A 421 -7.96 5.97 1.00
N LEU A 422 -8.40 5.89 2.25
CA LEU A 422 -7.57 6.20 3.41
C LEU A 422 -6.33 5.30 3.50
N ARG A 423 -6.49 3.99 3.23
CA ARG A 423 -5.34 3.07 3.19
C ARG A 423 -4.35 3.44 2.09
N ARG A 424 -4.81 3.86 0.90
CA ARG A 424 -3.92 4.32 -0.19
C ARG A 424 -3.18 5.61 0.19
N VAL A 425 -3.89 6.59 0.75
CA VAL A 425 -3.28 7.84 1.21
C VAL A 425 -2.26 7.58 2.32
N PHE A 426 -2.60 6.74 3.31
CA PHE A 426 -1.67 6.34 4.37
C PHE A 426 -0.48 5.53 3.83
N GLY A 427 -0.72 4.70 2.81
CA GLY A 427 0.30 3.90 2.10
C GLY A 427 1.34 4.73 1.34
N LEU A 428 1.11 6.03 1.13
CA LEU A 428 2.15 6.94 0.61
C LEU A 428 3.37 7.04 1.54
N GLY A 429 3.20 6.65 2.81
CA GLY A 429 4.29 6.61 3.78
C GLY A 429 4.77 7.96 4.27
N ILE A 430 4.12 9.05 3.91
CA ILE A 430 4.48 10.45 4.25
C ILE A 430 3.58 11.09 5.32
N PHE A 431 2.61 10.34 5.82
CA PHE A 431 1.69 10.76 6.87
C PHE A 431 1.87 9.91 8.13
N GLU A 432 1.78 10.54 9.28
CA GLU A 432 1.73 9.88 10.59
C GLU A 432 0.35 9.32 10.85
N ASP A 433 -0.70 10.07 10.41
CA ASP A 433 -2.09 9.68 10.55
C ASP A 433 -2.93 10.20 9.38
N VAL A 434 -3.96 9.43 9.00
CA VAL A 434 -4.94 9.77 7.97
C VAL A 434 -6.33 9.38 8.45
N ARG A 435 -7.22 10.37 8.59
CA ARG A 435 -8.59 10.19 9.09
C ARG A 435 -9.60 10.80 8.13
N LEU A 436 -10.81 10.24 8.13
CA LEU A 436 -11.93 10.81 7.40
C LEU A 436 -12.90 11.48 8.37
N ALA A 437 -13.34 12.69 8.02
CA ALA A 437 -14.48 13.35 8.64
C ALA A 437 -15.58 13.57 7.59
N LEU A 438 -16.83 13.48 8.03
CA LEU A 438 -18.00 13.81 7.23
C LEU A 438 -18.66 15.06 7.83
N GLU A 439 -18.86 16.06 7.01
CA GLU A 439 -19.57 17.29 7.36
C GLU A 439 -20.79 17.46 6.44
N PRO A 440 -21.88 18.09 6.88
CA PRO A 440 -22.99 18.46 6.00
C PRO A 440 -22.51 19.33 4.83
N GLY A 441 -23.13 19.18 3.69
CA GLY A 441 -22.87 20.04 2.53
C GLY A 441 -23.11 21.51 2.83
N THR A 442 -22.34 22.39 2.19
CA THR A 442 -22.48 23.84 2.35
C THR A 442 -23.62 24.40 1.50
N ALA A 443 -23.83 23.83 0.32
CA ALA A 443 -24.92 24.22 -0.59
C ALA A 443 -26.21 23.44 -0.30
N ASP A 444 -26.11 22.17 0.03
CA ASP A 444 -27.23 21.28 0.37
C ASP A 444 -26.89 20.43 1.59
N PRO A 445 -27.48 20.69 2.77
CA PRO A 445 -27.21 19.93 4.01
C PRO A 445 -27.50 18.41 3.90
N ARG A 446 -28.26 17.97 2.89
CA ARG A 446 -28.53 16.54 2.61
C ARG A 446 -27.37 15.85 1.90
N LYS A 447 -26.43 16.63 1.34
CA LYS A 447 -25.19 16.13 0.76
C LYS A 447 -24.10 16.05 1.83
N ALA A 448 -23.08 15.27 1.57
CA ALA A 448 -21.95 15.09 2.48
C ALA A 448 -20.69 15.74 1.90
N ARG A 449 -19.95 16.48 2.72
CA ARG A 449 -18.57 16.87 2.45
C ARG A 449 -17.66 15.83 3.06
N VAL A 450 -16.83 15.23 2.24
CA VAL A 450 -15.82 14.26 2.66
C VAL A 450 -14.51 15.00 2.91
N ILE A 451 -14.01 14.96 4.14
CA ILE A 451 -12.77 15.64 4.52
C ILE A 451 -11.73 14.61 4.89
N VAL A 452 -10.65 14.56 4.13
CA VAL A 452 -9.47 13.74 4.43
C VAL A 452 -8.55 14.57 5.32
N ASN A 453 -8.51 14.26 6.61
CA ASN A 453 -7.62 14.87 7.59
C ASN A 453 -6.28 14.12 7.58
N VAL A 454 -5.17 14.85 7.46
CA VAL A 454 -3.82 14.27 7.39
C VAL A 454 -2.88 14.95 8.36
N ILE A 455 -2.05 14.14 9.04
CA ILE A 455 -0.92 14.61 9.87
C ILE A 455 0.36 14.21 9.16
N GLU A 456 1.17 15.18 8.75
CA GLU A 456 2.43 14.92 8.04
C GLU A 456 3.53 14.46 9.01
N LYS A 457 4.35 13.51 8.56
CA LYS A 457 5.56 13.09 9.30
C LYS A 457 6.82 13.64 8.67
N ASN A 458 7.94 13.57 9.41
CA ASN A 458 9.26 13.83 8.84
C ASN A 458 9.56 12.82 7.74
N THR A 459 9.95 13.33 6.57
CA THR A 459 10.17 12.53 5.36
C THR A 459 11.65 12.38 4.99
N GLY A 460 12.55 13.02 5.75
CA GLY A 460 14.00 12.86 5.63
C GLY A 460 14.54 11.87 6.67
N SER A 461 15.41 10.95 6.26
CA SER A 461 16.09 10.01 7.14
C SER A 461 17.54 9.84 6.74
N LEU A 462 18.42 9.73 7.75
CA LEU A 462 19.83 9.35 7.61
C LEU A 462 20.03 8.10 8.44
N ALA A 463 20.54 7.04 7.82
CA ALA A 463 20.82 5.78 8.49
C ALA A 463 22.28 5.39 8.27
N ALA A 464 22.91 4.77 9.27
CA ALA A 464 24.22 4.17 9.19
C ALA A 464 24.18 2.77 9.81
N GLY A 465 24.94 1.85 9.24
CA GLY A 465 24.97 0.48 9.72
C GLY A 465 26.16 -0.30 9.25
N ALA A 466 26.28 -1.53 9.74
CA ALA A 466 27.25 -2.51 9.30
C ALA A 466 26.59 -3.88 9.14
N GLY A 467 27.11 -4.69 8.24
CA GLY A 467 26.56 -6.03 7.95
C GLY A 467 27.63 -7.00 7.50
N LEU A 468 27.26 -8.29 7.49
CA LEU A 468 28.05 -9.39 6.97
C LEU A 468 27.17 -10.20 6.01
N SER A 469 27.69 -10.48 4.82
CA SER A 469 27.02 -11.34 3.83
C SER A 469 28.08 -12.18 3.11
N SER A 470 27.72 -13.40 2.69
CA SER A 470 28.63 -14.27 1.92
C SER A 470 29.12 -13.62 0.63
N ALA A 471 28.25 -12.82 -0.01
CA ALA A 471 28.53 -12.13 -1.27
C ALA A 471 29.43 -10.90 -1.10
N THR A 472 29.21 -10.07 -0.07
CA THR A 472 29.86 -8.76 0.09
C THR A 472 30.96 -8.72 1.14
N GLY A 473 31.08 -9.78 1.96
CA GLY A 473 31.95 -9.80 3.13
C GLY A 473 31.42 -8.89 4.24
N LEU A 474 32.29 -8.43 5.11
CA LEU A 474 31.99 -7.37 6.10
C LEU A 474 31.90 -6.03 5.38
N PHE A 475 30.86 -5.24 5.70
CA PHE A 475 30.68 -3.91 5.12
C PHE A 475 30.03 -2.92 6.09
N GLY A 476 30.30 -1.63 5.85
CA GLY A 476 29.59 -0.51 6.46
C GLY A 476 28.77 0.23 5.41
N THR A 477 27.61 0.76 5.78
CA THR A 477 26.78 1.55 4.89
C THR A 477 26.30 2.83 5.57
N VAL A 478 26.16 3.89 4.78
CA VAL A 478 25.47 5.13 5.15
C VAL A 478 24.46 5.43 4.05
N SER A 479 23.22 5.64 4.42
CA SER A 479 22.16 5.98 3.48
C SER A 479 21.41 7.24 3.92
N TYR A 480 21.12 8.11 2.96
CA TYR A 480 20.21 9.24 3.09
C TYR A 480 19.00 9.02 2.22
N GLN A 481 17.83 9.25 2.77
CA GLN A 481 16.59 9.16 2.03
C GLN A 481 15.71 10.37 2.35
N GLN A 482 15.23 11.06 1.32
CA GLN A 482 14.23 12.10 1.39
C GLN A 482 13.00 11.65 0.61
N GLN A 483 11.92 11.39 1.33
CA GLN A 483 10.60 11.15 0.74
C GLN A 483 9.86 12.49 0.63
N ASN A 484 8.90 12.57 -0.28
CA ASN A 484 8.07 13.76 -0.49
C ASN A 484 8.86 15.04 -0.85
N LEU A 485 9.88 14.90 -1.69
CA LEU A 485 10.67 16.04 -2.19
C LEU A 485 9.75 17.06 -2.87
N GLY A 486 9.83 18.32 -2.43
CA GLY A 486 8.98 19.40 -2.95
C GLY A 486 7.47 19.23 -2.74
N GLY A 487 7.05 18.34 -1.83
CA GLY A 487 5.65 18.05 -1.55
C GLY A 487 4.94 17.22 -2.64
N ARG A 488 5.67 16.57 -3.54
CA ARG A 488 5.15 15.83 -4.70
C ARG A 488 5.18 14.31 -4.52
N ASN A 489 5.52 13.82 -3.33
CA ASN A 489 5.79 12.41 -3.05
C ASN A 489 6.96 11.84 -3.87
N GLN A 490 7.82 12.71 -4.42
CA GLN A 490 9.05 12.32 -5.10
C GLN A 490 10.09 11.90 -4.05
N LYS A 491 10.93 10.91 -4.41
CA LYS A 491 11.91 10.32 -3.51
C LYS A 491 13.31 10.57 -4.03
N LEU A 492 14.22 10.99 -3.16
CA LEU A 492 15.64 11.10 -3.41
C LEU A 492 16.35 10.17 -2.44
N GLY A 493 17.16 9.24 -2.95
CA GLY A 493 17.99 8.34 -2.17
C GLY A 493 19.44 8.48 -2.54
N ALA A 494 20.33 8.44 -1.54
CA ALA A 494 21.77 8.34 -1.71
C ALA A 494 22.32 7.29 -0.77
N GLU A 495 23.17 6.39 -1.27
CA GLU A 495 23.75 5.31 -0.49
C GLU A 495 25.23 5.18 -0.78
N VAL A 496 26.00 4.99 0.27
CA VAL A 496 27.44 4.68 0.24
C VAL A 496 27.66 3.43 1.08
N GLN A 497 28.20 2.39 0.45
CA GLN A 497 28.61 1.17 1.11
C GLN A 497 30.11 0.94 0.88
N ILE A 498 30.83 0.61 1.92
CA ILE A 498 32.25 0.26 1.87
C ILE A 498 32.43 -1.09 2.55
N GLY A 499 33.00 -2.05 1.83
CA GLY A 499 33.19 -3.42 2.31
C GLY A 499 34.41 -4.09 1.73
N GLU A 500 34.70 -5.29 2.20
CA GLU A 500 35.87 -6.07 1.79
C GLU A 500 35.83 -6.45 0.32
N ARG A 501 34.66 -6.92 -0.14
CA ARG A 501 34.47 -7.44 -1.50
C ARG A 501 33.78 -6.45 -2.42
N GLN A 502 33.02 -5.48 -1.87
CA GLN A 502 32.21 -4.56 -2.65
C GLN A 502 32.20 -3.15 -2.05
N ASN A 503 32.38 -2.15 -2.92
CA ASN A 503 32.08 -0.75 -2.63
C ASN A 503 30.96 -0.27 -3.56
N LEU A 504 30.01 0.47 -3.01
CA LEU A 504 28.85 0.99 -3.72
C LEU A 504 28.69 2.48 -3.42
N PHE A 505 28.45 3.25 -4.45
CA PHE A 505 27.84 4.57 -4.39
C PHE A 505 26.63 4.55 -5.33
N ASP A 506 25.45 4.89 -4.81
CA ASP A 506 24.20 4.94 -5.57
C ASP A 506 23.47 6.24 -5.24
N LEU A 507 22.99 6.93 -6.25
CA LEU A 507 22.12 8.10 -6.17
C LEU A 507 20.88 7.82 -7.00
N SER A 508 19.71 7.94 -6.45
CA SER A 508 18.44 7.63 -7.11
C SER A 508 17.40 8.72 -6.87
N PHE A 509 16.65 9.03 -7.92
CA PHE A 509 15.47 9.89 -7.86
C PHE A 509 14.29 9.12 -8.45
N THR A 510 13.18 9.05 -7.70
CA THR A 510 11.96 8.36 -8.15
C THR A 510 10.75 9.29 -8.05
N ASP A 511 10.01 9.41 -9.14
CA ASP A 511 8.64 9.93 -9.13
C ASP A 511 7.67 8.74 -9.19
N PRO A 512 6.93 8.45 -8.11
CA PRO A 512 6.11 7.24 -8.03
C PRO A 512 4.83 7.30 -8.87
N TRP A 513 4.46 8.49 -9.35
CA TRP A 513 3.31 8.68 -10.22
C TRP A 513 3.44 9.98 -11.01
N ILE A 514 3.76 9.85 -12.29
CA ILE A 514 3.94 10.99 -13.23
C ILE A 514 2.66 11.82 -13.26
N ALA A 515 2.81 13.15 -13.10
CA ALA A 515 1.66 14.06 -13.10
C ALA A 515 0.90 13.96 -14.43
N GLY A 516 -0.43 13.80 -14.33
CA GLY A 516 -1.32 13.66 -15.49
C GLY A 516 -1.42 12.24 -16.08
N ASP A 517 -0.62 11.27 -15.61
CA ASP A 517 -0.77 9.88 -16.03
C ASP A 517 -1.96 9.22 -15.32
N PRO A 518 -2.92 8.62 -16.06
CA PRO A 518 -4.08 7.99 -15.44
C PRO A 518 -3.82 6.57 -14.92
N TYR A 519 -2.60 6.01 -15.08
CA TYR A 519 -2.31 4.60 -14.85
C TYR A 519 -1.22 4.33 -13.82
N ARG A 520 -0.81 5.33 -13.02
CA ARG A 520 0.25 5.22 -11.99
C ARG A 520 1.63 4.85 -12.55
N THR A 521 1.97 5.35 -13.73
CA THR A 521 3.32 5.18 -14.26
C THR A 521 4.32 5.92 -13.36
N SER A 522 5.34 5.23 -12.90
CA SER A 522 6.46 5.79 -12.16
C SER A 522 7.70 5.84 -13.04
N TYR A 523 8.65 6.72 -12.70
CA TYR A 523 9.98 6.64 -13.26
C TYR A 523 11.05 6.81 -12.20
N THR A 524 12.19 6.15 -12.44
CA THR A 524 13.38 6.26 -11.60
C THR A 524 14.57 6.62 -12.47
N VAL A 525 15.31 7.64 -12.04
CA VAL A 525 16.62 8.00 -12.59
C VAL A 525 17.67 7.65 -11.54
N ASN A 526 18.72 6.96 -11.96
CA ASN A 526 19.81 6.63 -11.05
C ASN A 526 21.18 6.91 -11.65
N ALA A 527 22.15 7.16 -10.76
CA ALA A 527 23.57 7.25 -11.08
C ALA A 527 24.34 6.42 -10.06
N PHE A 528 25.26 5.59 -10.50
CA PHE A 528 25.97 4.67 -9.62
C PHE A 528 27.43 4.50 -9.96
N ARG A 529 28.20 4.12 -8.94
CA ARG A 529 29.55 3.56 -9.09
C ARG A 529 29.65 2.35 -8.15
N ARG A 530 29.85 1.16 -8.76
CA ARG A 530 29.96 -0.10 -8.04
C ARG A 530 31.29 -0.74 -8.34
N GLN A 531 32.02 -1.16 -7.33
CA GLN A 531 33.26 -1.90 -7.43
C GLN A 531 33.14 -3.19 -6.65
N SER A 532 33.39 -4.33 -7.27
CA SER A 532 33.38 -5.64 -6.61
C SER A 532 34.50 -6.55 -7.10
N ILE A 533 34.89 -7.49 -6.28
CA ILE A 533 35.65 -8.66 -6.74
C ILE A 533 34.74 -9.41 -7.72
N SER A 534 35.26 -9.80 -8.87
CA SER A 534 34.46 -10.45 -9.89
C SER A 534 34.23 -11.93 -9.57
N VAL A 535 33.00 -12.34 -9.39
CA VAL A 535 32.65 -13.77 -9.24
C VAL A 535 32.86 -14.59 -10.52
N ILE A 536 32.97 -13.92 -11.67
CA ILE A 536 33.28 -14.58 -12.95
C ILE A 536 34.76 -14.94 -13.00
N PHE A 537 35.64 -14.04 -12.57
CA PHE A 537 37.10 -14.15 -12.60
C PHE A 537 37.69 -14.54 -11.25
N ASP A 538 36.90 -15.07 -10.32
CA ASP A 538 37.30 -15.52 -8.99
C ASP A 538 36.76 -16.93 -8.74
N GLY A 539 37.40 -17.68 -7.83
CA GLY A 539 36.97 -19.01 -7.41
C GLY A 539 37.28 -20.15 -8.41
N GLY A 540 36.69 -21.33 -8.16
CA GLY A 540 37.02 -22.61 -8.80
C GLY A 540 38.22 -23.29 -8.19
N ASP A 541 38.56 -24.51 -8.65
CA ASP A 541 39.67 -25.32 -8.14
C ASP A 541 41.04 -24.74 -8.46
N ARG A 542 41.11 -23.82 -9.41
CA ARG A 542 42.32 -23.11 -9.80
C ARG A 542 42.13 -21.60 -9.70
N GLU A 543 42.84 -20.98 -8.80
CA GLU A 543 42.91 -19.53 -8.72
C GLU A 543 43.75 -18.97 -9.89
N VAL A 544 43.26 -17.90 -10.53
CA VAL A 544 43.93 -17.17 -11.63
C VAL A 544 43.84 -15.68 -11.32
N PHE A 545 44.99 -15.05 -11.21
CA PHE A 545 45.12 -13.66 -10.78
C PHE A 545 45.39 -12.71 -11.96
N LEU A 546 45.48 -11.42 -11.67
CA LEU A 546 46.08 -10.45 -12.57
C LEU A 546 47.59 -10.60 -12.58
N PRO A 547 48.31 -10.06 -13.59
CA PRO A 547 49.77 -10.15 -13.71
C PRO A 547 50.53 -9.63 -12.49
N ASN A 548 49.90 -8.81 -11.65
CA ASN A 548 50.45 -8.28 -10.41
C ASN A 548 50.09 -9.07 -9.14
N GLY A 549 49.42 -10.23 -9.30
CA GLY A 549 48.98 -11.09 -8.20
C GLY A 549 47.69 -10.65 -7.51
N ASP A 550 47.02 -9.59 -7.94
CA ASP A 550 45.74 -9.15 -7.38
C ASP A 550 44.57 -9.93 -8.01
N ARG A 551 43.46 -10.08 -7.27
CA ARG A 551 42.18 -10.58 -7.81
C ARG A 551 41.53 -9.54 -8.72
N PRO A 552 40.99 -9.93 -9.90
CA PRO A 552 40.27 -9.02 -10.78
C PRO A 552 39.07 -8.38 -10.11
N ARG A 553 38.98 -7.04 -10.18
CA ARG A 553 37.85 -6.25 -9.70
C ARG A 553 37.13 -5.64 -10.88
N ILE A 554 35.80 -5.61 -10.80
CA ILE A 554 34.97 -4.94 -11.81
C ILE A 554 34.47 -3.64 -11.20
N ILE A 555 34.73 -2.54 -11.91
CA ILE A 555 34.15 -1.22 -11.61
C ILE A 555 33.10 -0.91 -12.68
N ARG A 556 31.86 -0.73 -12.25
CA ARG A 556 30.74 -0.28 -13.08
C ARG A 556 30.36 1.14 -12.68
N THR A 557 30.49 2.09 -13.58
CA THR A 557 30.09 3.49 -13.38
C THR A 557 29.08 3.87 -14.46
N GLY A 558 27.94 4.37 -14.05
CA GLY A 558 26.89 4.67 -15.02
C GLY A 558 25.63 5.25 -14.41
N GLY A 559 24.57 5.23 -15.17
CA GLY A 559 23.26 5.69 -14.77
C GLY A 559 22.21 5.27 -15.78
N GLY A 560 20.97 5.48 -15.43
CA GLY A 560 19.86 5.10 -16.29
C GLY A 560 18.54 5.75 -15.90
N ILE A 561 17.55 5.52 -16.73
CA ILE A 561 16.16 5.87 -16.48
C ILE A 561 15.30 4.64 -16.71
N ASN A 562 14.38 4.37 -15.78
CA ASN A 562 13.45 3.26 -15.88
C ASN A 562 12.03 3.75 -15.61
N PHE A 563 11.09 3.36 -16.47
CA PHE A 563 9.67 3.60 -16.32
C PHE A 563 9.00 2.29 -15.91
N THR A 564 8.13 2.35 -14.91
CA THR A 564 7.40 1.17 -14.41
C THR A 564 5.92 1.50 -14.34
N ARG A 565 5.08 0.56 -14.80
CA ARG A 565 3.63 0.75 -14.86
C ARG A 565 2.88 -0.52 -14.46
N PRO A 566 1.94 -0.45 -13.50
CA PRO A 566 0.94 -1.50 -13.28
C PRO A 566 0.04 -1.65 -14.50
N LEU A 567 -0.21 -2.88 -14.95
CA LEU A 567 -1.05 -3.15 -16.14
C LEU A 567 -2.53 -3.29 -15.78
N SER A 568 -3.03 -2.47 -14.86
CA SER A 568 -4.45 -2.35 -14.55
C SER A 568 -5.06 -1.15 -15.28
N ARG A 569 -6.29 -1.31 -15.78
CA ARG A 569 -7.07 -0.18 -16.33
C ARG A 569 -7.59 0.75 -15.24
N ASN A 570 -7.82 0.22 -14.05
CA ASN A 570 -8.22 0.99 -12.88
C ASN A 570 -6.98 1.23 -11.99
N PRO A 571 -6.52 2.49 -11.82
CA PRO A 571 -5.35 2.81 -10.98
C PRO A 571 -5.56 2.52 -9.49
N PHE A 572 -6.81 2.32 -9.06
CA PHE A 572 -7.18 2.00 -7.68
C PHE A 572 -7.30 0.50 -7.40
N ALA A 573 -7.25 -0.34 -8.43
CA ALA A 573 -7.27 -1.78 -8.30
C ALA A 573 -5.85 -2.34 -8.22
N ASP A 574 -5.68 -3.38 -7.41
CA ASP A 574 -4.43 -4.13 -7.37
C ASP A 574 -4.16 -4.75 -8.74
N SER A 575 -2.92 -4.59 -9.22
CA SER A 575 -2.49 -5.15 -10.49
C SER A 575 -1.59 -6.35 -10.25
N GLU A 576 -1.96 -7.51 -10.77
CA GLU A 576 -1.08 -8.69 -10.74
C GLU A 576 0.14 -8.50 -11.66
N TRP A 577 0.01 -7.72 -12.72
CA TRP A 577 1.05 -7.50 -13.71
C TRP A 577 1.62 -6.09 -13.63
N THR A 578 2.94 -6.02 -13.66
CA THR A 578 3.68 -4.77 -13.77
C THR A 578 4.66 -4.89 -14.92
N ALA A 579 4.70 -3.89 -15.80
CA ALA A 579 5.68 -3.79 -16.88
C ALA A 579 6.68 -2.68 -16.60
N SER A 580 7.90 -2.85 -17.09
CA SER A 580 8.94 -1.82 -17.02
C SER A 580 9.68 -1.70 -18.34
N VAL A 581 10.12 -0.48 -18.66
CA VAL A 581 11.05 -0.19 -19.76
C VAL A 581 12.10 0.82 -19.29
N GLY A 582 13.34 0.62 -19.71
CA GLY A 582 14.43 1.48 -19.27
C GLY A 582 15.55 1.60 -20.27
N LEU A 583 16.38 2.61 -20.09
CA LEU A 583 17.62 2.82 -20.78
C LEU A 583 18.72 3.00 -19.74
N GLN A 584 19.82 2.24 -19.87
CA GLN A 584 20.97 2.30 -18.96
C GLN A 584 22.24 2.40 -19.74
N TYR A 585 23.12 3.29 -19.30
CA TYR A 585 24.51 3.37 -19.73
C TYR A 585 25.43 3.02 -18.59
N GLN A 586 26.43 2.21 -18.85
CA GLN A 586 27.50 1.94 -17.91
C GLN A 586 28.84 1.75 -18.62
N ARG A 587 29.87 2.29 -18.00
CA ARG A 587 31.26 1.96 -18.28
C ARG A 587 31.73 0.91 -17.32
N ILE A 588 32.20 -0.22 -17.85
CA ILE A 588 32.74 -1.34 -17.09
C ILE A 588 34.25 -1.29 -17.22
N SER A 589 34.99 -1.39 -16.13
CA SER A 589 36.45 -1.44 -16.12
C SER A 589 36.92 -2.59 -15.26
N ILE A 590 37.85 -3.39 -15.75
CA ILE A 590 38.54 -4.44 -15.01
C ILE A 590 39.78 -3.83 -14.42
N THR A 591 39.98 -3.97 -13.11
CA THR A 591 41.07 -3.29 -12.39
C THR A 591 41.68 -4.19 -11.32
N ASP A 592 42.88 -3.82 -10.91
CA ASP A 592 43.54 -4.32 -9.71
C ASP A 592 43.01 -3.62 -8.43
N ARG A 593 43.59 -3.93 -7.29
CA ARG A 593 43.28 -3.31 -6.00
C ARG A 593 43.57 -1.82 -5.96
N LYS A 594 44.57 -1.33 -6.75
CA LYS A 594 44.96 0.08 -6.85
C LYS A 594 44.22 0.83 -7.96
N ILE A 595 43.15 0.24 -8.51
CA ILE A 595 42.29 0.81 -9.58
C ILE A 595 43.06 1.01 -10.90
N ARG A 596 44.14 0.30 -11.14
CA ARG A 596 44.80 0.27 -12.45
C ARG A 596 44.04 -0.69 -13.35
N ARG A 597 43.84 -0.30 -14.61
CA ARG A 597 43.14 -1.12 -15.60
C ARG A 597 44.01 -2.27 -16.08
N GLU A 598 43.36 -3.45 -16.17
CA GLU A 598 43.99 -4.65 -16.67
C GLU A 598 43.10 -5.28 -17.75
N SER A 599 43.66 -5.62 -18.89
CA SER A 599 42.92 -6.20 -20.03
C SER A 599 43.01 -7.71 -20.09
N LYS A 600 44.01 -8.28 -19.41
CA LYS A 600 44.32 -9.73 -19.41
C LYS A 600 44.65 -10.21 -18.02
N ASP A 601 44.42 -11.49 -17.74
CA ASP A 601 44.93 -12.17 -16.58
C ASP A 601 46.40 -12.60 -16.74
N GLU A 602 46.96 -13.23 -15.69
CA GLU A 602 48.34 -13.73 -15.68
C GLU A 602 48.60 -14.82 -16.73
N LEU A 603 47.56 -15.48 -17.26
CA LEU A 603 47.64 -16.47 -18.29
C LEU A 603 47.48 -15.87 -19.70
N GLY A 604 47.22 -14.57 -19.81
CA GLY A 604 47.00 -13.85 -21.07
C GLY A 604 45.56 -13.87 -21.59
N ASN A 605 44.57 -14.39 -20.80
CA ASN A 605 43.18 -14.45 -21.23
C ASN A 605 42.50 -13.09 -21.10
N LEU A 606 41.54 -12.85 -22.00
CA LEU A 606 40.82 -11.58 -22.10
C LEU A 606 39.87 -11.39 -20.90
N LEU A 607 39.90 -10.21 -20.29
CA LEU A 607 39.04 -9.80 -19.21
C LEU A 607 37.95 -8.78 -19.63
N SER A 608 38.15 -8.13 -20.80
CA SER A 608 37.17 -7.20 -21.38
C SER A 608 36.92 -7.53 -22.86
N PHE A 609 35.78 -7.13 -23.38
CA PHE A 609 35.40 -7.41 -24.77
C PHE A 609 36.28 -6.63 -25.78
N SER A 610 36.55 -5.36 -25.50
CA SER A 610 37.40 -4.51 -26.32
C SER A 610 38.90 -4.82 -26.20
N ASN A 611 39.32 -5.72 -25.31
CA ASN A 611 40.72 -5.99 -24.96
C ASN A 611 41.50 -4.75 -24.45
N SER A 612 40.76 -3.71 -23.97
CA SER A 612 41.37 -2.48 -23.40
C SER A 612 41.30 -2.42 -21.88
N GLY A 613 40.68 -3.43 -21.27
CA GLY A 613 40.35 -3.45 -19.81
C GLY A 613 39.16 -2.55 -19.45
N SER A 614 38.45 -1.97 -20.43
CA SER A 614 37.27 -1.15 -20.21
C SER A 614 36.35 -1.14 -21.42
N ASP A 615 35.07 -1.35 -21.20
CA ASP A 615 34.00 -1.37 -22.19
C ASP A 615 32.88 -0.43 -21.83
N ASP A 616 32.17 0.10 -22.81
CA ASP A 616 30.94 0.86 -22.65
C ASP A 616 29.75 -0.03 -23.02
N LEU A 617 28.74 -0.08 -22.18
CA LEU A 617 27.54 -0.87 -22.41
C LEU A 617 26.31 0.03 -22.24
N THR A 618 25.64 0.30 -23.34
CA THR A 618 24.34 0.99 -23.35
C THR A 618 23.26 -0.02 -23.63
N THR A 619 22.25 -0.16 -22.76
CA THR A 619 21.22 -1.17 -22.89
C THR A 619 19.83 -0.57 -22.81
N PHE A 620 18.96 -1.03 -23.69
CA PHE A 620 17.52 -0.92 -23.57
C PHE A 620 17.02 -2.15 -22.82
N GLN A 621 16.21 -1.93 -21.78
CA GLN A 621 15.70 -2.97 -20.89
C GLN A 621 14.17 -2.98 -20.94
N ALA A 622 13.57 -4.17 -21.04
CA ALA A 622 12.14 -4.37 -20.90
C ALA A 622 11.88 -5.53 -19.95
N GLY A 623 10.89 -5.40 -19.10
CA GLY A 623 10.55 -6.41 -18.09
C GLY A 623 9.06 -6.49 -17.82
N ALA A 624 8.65 -7.67 -17.35
CA ALA A 624 7.30 -7.92 -16.86
C ALA A 624 7.36 -8.77 -15.60
N VAL A 625 6.55 -8.41 -14.60
CA VAL A 625 6.42 -9.13 -13.34
C VAL A 625 4.95 -9.43 -13.11
N ARG A 626 4.65 -10.69 -12.75
CA ARG A 626 3.35 -11.10 -12.24
C ARG A 626 3.51 -11.60 -10.82
N ASP A 627 2.96 -10.85 -9.86
CA ASP A 627 3.01 -11.21 -8.44
C ASP A 627 1.62 -11.60 -7.94
N ARG A 628 1.49 -12.85 -7.50
CA ARG A 628 0.30 -13.44 -6.91
C ARG A 628 0.58 -14.02 -5.53
N ARG A 629 1.67 -13.62 -4.90
CA ARG A 629 2.00 -14.08 -3.56
C ARG A 629 1.04 -13.47 -2.55
N ASN A 630 0.66 -14.26 -1.54
CA ASN A 630 -0.16 -13.77 -0.44
C ASN A 630 0.58 -12.76 0.46
N ASP A 631 1.89 -12.87 0.60
CA ASP A 631 2.77 -11.96 1.32
C ASP A 631 4.10 -11.84 0.56
N PRO A 632 4.49 -10.63 0.12
CA PRO A 632 5.76 -10.43 -0.57
C PRO A 632 7.01 -10.72 0.26
N LEU A 633 6.93 -10.56 1.59
CA LEU A 633 8.07 -10.76 2.50
C LEU A 633 8.20 -12.21 2.98
N ARG A 634 7.08 -12.90 3.18
CA ARG A 634 7.02 -14.27 3.69
C ARG A 634 5.94 -15.06 2.96
N PRO A 635 6.14 -15.35 1.69
CA PRO A 635 5.14 -16.03 0.89
C PRO A 635 4.92 -17.46 1.37
N THR A 636 3.66 -17.80 1.58
CA THR A 636 3.23 -19.16 1.95
C THR A 636 2.30 -19.77 0.90
N SER A 637 1.78 -18.95 -0.01
CA SER A 637 0.96 -19.40 -1.13
C SER A 637 1.05 -18.43 -2.31
N GLY A 638 0.68 -18.90 -3.49
CA GLY A 638 0.70 -18.09 -4.70
C GLY A 638 1.95 -18.26 -5.55
N SER A 639 2.23 -17.31 -6.43
CA SER A 639 3.36 -17.42 -7.37
C SER A 639 3.90 -16.06 -7.78
N LEU A 640 5.16 -16.06 -8.23
CA LEU A 640 5.87 -14.90 -8.73
C LEU A 640 6.55 -15.28 -10.05
N LEU A 641 6.17 -14.62 -11.14
CA LEU A 641 6.82 -14.74 -12.46
C LEU A 641 7.53 -13.42 -12.79
N ARG A 642 8.78 -13.52 -13.21
CA ARG A 642 9.55 -12.39 -13.73
C ARG A 642 10.10 -12.76 -15.10
N PHE A 643 10.04 -11.84 -16.02
CA PHE A 643 10.62 -11.92 -17.34
C PHE A 643 11.35 -10.63 -17.66
N GLY A 644 12.54 -10.71 -18.28
CA GLY A 644 13.35 -9.56 -18.63
C GLY A 644 14.09 -9.80 -19.93
N VAL A 645 14.14 -8.74 -20.74
CA VAL A 645 14.93 -8.64 -21.98
C VAL A 645 15.81 -7.42 -21.86
N GLU A 646 17.07 -7.58 -22.23
CA GLU A 646 18.05 -6.50 -22.27
C GLU A 646 18.75 -6.54 -23.64
N GLN A 647 18.60 -5.47 -24.41
CA GLN A 647 19.23 -5.30 -25.72
C GLN A 647 20.28 -4.22 -25.63
N SER A 648 21.53 -4.54 -25.89
CA SER A 648 22.57 -3.53 -25.99
C SER A 648 22.52 -2.78 -27.33
N ILE A 649 22.97 -1.54 -27.28
CA ILE A 649 23.16 -0.65 -28.45
C ILE A 649 24.66 -0.53 -28.62
N PRO A 650 25.21 -0.87 -29.80
CA PRO A 650 26.64 -0.91 -30.03
C PRO A 650 27.22 0.52 -30.18
N VAL A 651 27.37 1.20 -29.03
CA VAL A 651 27.90 2.57 -28.93
C VAL A 651 29.00 2.58 -27.87
N GLY A 652 30.11 3.25 -28.17
CA GLY A 652 31.24 3.40 -27.27
C GLY A 652 32.32 2.33 -27.42
N SER A 653 33.16 2.15 -26.41
CA SER A 653 34.25 1.17 -26.41
C SER A 653 33.70 -0.24 -26.34
N GLY A 654 34.16 -1.11 -27.24
CA GLY A 654 33.70 -2.49 -27.39
C GLY A 654 32.61 -2.69 -28.44
N SER A 655 31.78 -1.67 -28.73
CA SER A 655 30.68 -1.73 -29.71
C SER A 655 29.85 -3.02 -29.62
N ILE A 656 29.40 -3.35 -28.39
CA ILE A 656 28.83 -4.65 -28.01
C ILE A 656 27.37 -4.74 -28.48
N LEU A 657 27.06 -5.77 -29.27
CA LEU A 657 25.70 -6.10 -29.70
C LEU A 657 25.23 -7.40 -29.03
N MET A 658 24.58 -7.26 -27.91
CA MET A 658 24.13 -8.34 -27.03
C MET A 658 22.63 -8.29 -26.81
N ASN A 659 21.97 -9.43 -26.86
CA ASN A 659 20.62 -9.58 -26.35
C ASN A 659 20.61 -10.60 -25.21
N ARG A 660 20.13 -10.20 -24.03
CA ARG A 660 20.05 -11.02 -22.82
C ARG A 660 18.61 -11.27 -22.46
N LEU A 661 18.25 -12.54 -22.36
CA LEU A 661 16.95 -12.98 -21.87
C LEU A 661 17.11 -13.59 -20.49
N ARG A 662 16.16 -13.31 -19.59
CA ARG A 662 16.05 -13.92 -18.27
C ARG A 662 14.60 -14.19 -17.93
N ALA A 663 14.36 -15.31 -17.28
CA ALA A 663 13.06 -15.65 -16.71
C ALA A 663 13.25 -16.29 -15.34
N SER A 664 12.32 -16.03 -14.44
CA SER A 664 12.22 -16.74 -13.17
C SER A 664 10.77 -16.99 -12.81
N TYR A 665 10.49 -18.18 -12.29
CA TYR A 665 9.18 -18.56 -11.79
C TYR A 665 9.32 -19.22 -10.43
N SER A 666 8.65 -18.64 -9.43
CA SER A 666 8.59 -19.21 -8.08
C SER A 666 7.14 -19.45 -7.70
N PHE A 667 6.84 -20.56 -7.02
CA PHE A 667 5.52 -20.83 -6.49
C PHE A 667 5.59 -21.48 -5.12
N TYR A 668 4.54 -21.31 -4.34
CA TYR A 668 4.49 -21.60 -2.93
C TYR A 668 3.24 -22.44 -2.63
N LEU A 669 3.43 -23.57 -1.99
CA LEU A 669 2.36 -24.49 -1.60
C LEU A 669 2.29 -24.55 -0.07
N PRO A 670 1.15 -24.18 0.54
CA PRO A 670 0.97 -24.38 1.97
C PRO A 670 0.88 -25.88 2.26
N VAL A 671 1.71 -26.33 3.18
CA VAL A 671 1.80 -27.76 3.58
C VAL A 671 1.79 -27.87 5.09
N LYS A 672 1.63 -29.09 5.62
CA LYS A 672 1.73 -29.37 7.05
C LYS A 672 2.38 -30.74 7.26
N TYR A 673 3.71 -30.80 7.28
CA TYR A 673 4.47 -32.03 7.46
C TYR A 673 5.00 -32.20 8.89
N THR A 674 5.21 -31.09 9.62
CA THR A 674 5.74 -31.14 10.99
C THR A 674 4.78 -30.46 11.97
N ASN A 675 4.92 -30.79 13.26
CA ASN A 675 4.11 -30.23 14.35
C ASN A 675 4.99 -29.64 15.47
N PHE A 676 6.20 -29.13 15.17
CA PHE A 676 7.11 -28.56 16.17
C PHE A 676 6.51 -27.32 16.85
N SER A 677 5.91 -26.43 16.07
CA SER A 677 5.28 -25.21 16.54
C SER A 677 4.09 -24.84 15.66
N PRO A 678 3.06 -24.18 16.21
CA PRO A 678 1.99 -23.64 15.39
C PRO A 678 2.53 -22.53 14.46
N GLY A 679 2.10 -22.55 13.19
CA GLY A 679 2.47 -21.56 12.21
C GLY A 679 2.41 -22.13 10.78
N PRO A 680 2.54 -21.25 9.77
CA PRO A 680 2.48 -21.66 8.38
C PRO A 680 3.74 -22.49 8.00
N GLN A 681 3.52 -23.55 7.24
CA GLN A 681 4.56 -24.34 6.62
C GLN A 681 4.40 -24.25 5.11
N THR A 682 5.52 -24.19 4.38
CA THR A 682 5.51 -23.90 2.95
C THR A 682 6.51 -24.79 2.23
N LEU A 683 6.06 -25.40 1.15
CA LEU A 683 6.94 -25.97 0.15
C LEU A 683 7.09 -24.95 -0.99
N ALA A 684 8.28 -24.38 -1.12
CA ALA A 684 8.60 -23.33 -2.08
C ALA A 684 9.47 -23.90 -3.20
N PHE A 685 9.13 -23.53 -4.43
CA PHE A 685 9.84 -23.92 -5.63
C PHE A 685 10.30 -22.67 -6.37
N SER A 686 11.49 -22.70 -6.95
CA SER A 686 12.00 -21.63 -7.79
C SER A 686 12.77 -22.20 -8.98
N PHE A 687 12.46 -21.68 -10.16
CA PHE A 687 13.15 -21.96 -11.42
C PHE A 687 13.64 -20.65 -11.98
N LYS A 688 14.91 -20.60 -12.39
CA LYS A 688 15.53 -19.44 -13.02
C LYS A 688 16.30 -19.91 -14.23
N GLY A 689 16.24 -19.15 -15.30
CA GLY A 689 17.01 -19.42 -16.51
C GLY A 689 17.30 -18.15 -17.30
N GLY A 690 18.32 -18.19 -18.12
CA GLY A 690 18.70 -17.08 -18.98
C GLY A 690 19.68 -17.50 -20.05
N THR A 691 19.76 -16.68 -21.09
CA THR A 691 20.70 -16.85 -22.19
C THR A 691 21.08 -15.51 -22.78
N ILE A 692 22.27 -15.43 -23.40
CA ILE A 692 22.79 -14.25 -24.07
C ILE A 692 23.04 -14.61 -25.53
N PHE A 693 22.42 -13.85 -26.42
CA PHE A 693 22.67 -13.93 -27.90
C PHE A 693 23.58 -12.80 -28.34
N GLY A 694 24.32 -13.02 -29.41
CA GLY A 694 25.27 -12.05 -29.95
C GLY A 694 26.57 -12.00 -29.14
N ASP A 695 27.13 -10.82 -29.02
CA ASP A 695 28.38 -10.58 -28.30
C ASP A 695 28.25 -10.85 -26.83
N LEU A 696 29.24 -11.51 -26.22
CA LEU A 696 29.28 -11.78 -24.83
C LEU A 696 30.55 -11.21 -24.19
N PRO A 697 30.51 -10.03 -23.55
CA PRO A 697 31.60 -9.60 -22.69
C PRO A 697 31.86 -10.62 -21.57
N PRO A 698 33.14 -11.00 -21.30
CA PRO A 698 33.44 -12.03 -20.31
C PRO A 698 32.78 -11.77 -18.94
N TYR A 699 32.79 -10.52 -18.48
CA TYR A 699 32.23 -10.08 -17.21
C TYR A 699 30.70 -10.06 -17.18
N GLU A 700 30.00 -10.33 -18.29
CA GLU A 700 28.53 -10.39 -18.40
C GLU A 700 27.99 -11.83 -18.41
N ALA A 701 28.86 -12.84 -18.34
CA ALA A 701 28.48 -14.23 -18.23
C ALA A 701 27.62 -14.49 -16.98
N PHE A 702 26.78 -15.52 -17.00
CA PHE A 702 25.99 -15.94 -15.86
C PHE A 702 26.84 -16.75 -14.89
N ALA A 703 27.07 -16.24 -13.67
CA ALA A 703 27.77 -16.94 -12.62
C ALA A 703 26.81 -17.88 -11.87
N LEU A 704 27.26 -19.10 -11.57
CA LEU A 704 26.52 -20.11 -10.83
C LEU A 704 27.27 -20.50 -9.55
N GLY A 705 26.53 -20.85 -8.48
CA GLY A 705 27.02 -21.16 -7.15
C GLY A 705 26.83 -20.01 -6.16
N GLY A 706 26.67 -20.32 -4.87
CA GLY A 706 26.55 -19.36 -3.79
C GLY A 706 25.16 -19.25 -3.15
N ALA A 707 25.03 -18.35 -2.19
CA ALA A 707 23.85 -18.17 -1.33
C ALA A 707 22.53 -17.96 -2.08
N ASN A 708 22.57 -17.34 -3.28
CA ASN A 708 21.40 -17.03 -4.09
C ASN A 708 21.29 -17.85 -5.38
N SER A 709 22.22 -18.77 -5.61
CA SER A 709 22.27 -19.71 -6.73
C SER A 709 22.21 -21.15 -6.20
N VAL A 710 23.24 -21.94 -6.28
CA VAL A 710 23.31 -23.30 -5.74
C VAL A 710 24.13 -23.28 -4.45
N ARG A 711 23.46 -23.49 -3.30
CA ARG A 711 24.09 -23.49 -1.98
C ARG A 711 24.99 -24.72 -1.81
N GLY A 712 26.06 -24.61 -1.00
CA GLY A 712 27.11 -25.60 -0.88
C GLY A 712 28.36 -25.25 -1.68
N TYR A 713 28.21 -24.40 -2.72
CA TYR A 713 29.30 -23.76 -3.44
C TYR A 713 29.56 -22.34 -2.94
N ASN A 714 30.78 -21.83 -3.03
CA ASN A 714 31.04 -20.39 -2.87
C ASN A 714 30.40 -19.58 -4.02
N GLU A 715 30.41 -18.26 -3.85
CA GLU A 715 29.82 -17.34 -4.85
C GLU A 715 30.57 -17.46 -6.19
N GLY A 716 29.87 -17.98 -7.22
CA GLY A 716 30.39 -18.10 -8.57
C GLY A 716 31.30 -19.32 -8.83
N ASP A 717 31.54 -20.22 -7.87
CA ASP A 717 32.49 -21.33 -8.00
C ASP A 717 31.96 -22.46 -8.89
N MET A 718 30.64 -22.59 -9.07
CA MET A 718 30.08 -23.70 -9.84
C MET A 718 30.20 -23.48 -11.37
N GLY A 719 30.06 -22.26 -11.86
CA GLY A 719 30.10 -22.01 -13.30
C GLY A 719 30.07 -20.52 -13.68
N ALA A 720 30.42 -20.27 -14.96
CA ALA A 720 30.29 -18.97 -15.58
C ALA A 720 29.99 -19.15 -17.08
N GLY A 721 28.72 -19.18 -17.48
CA GLY A 721 28.29 -19.53 -18.83
C GLY A 721 27.50 -18.46 -19.57
N ARG A 722 27.28 -18.70 -20.87
CA ARG A 722 26.43 -17.90 -21.77
C ARG A 722 24.95 -18.14 -21.46
N SER A 723 24.60 -19.34 -21.04
CA SER A 723 23.24 -19.75 -20.69
C SER A 723 23.25 -20.45 -19.34
N PHE A 724 22.10 -20.45 -18.65
CA PHE A 724 21.99 -21.17 -17.38
C PHE A 724 20.56 -21.61 -17.11
N LEU A 725 20.44 -22.62 -16.26
CA LEU A 725 19.21 -23.03 -15.60
C LEU A 725 19.50 -23.35 -14.14
N GLU A 726 18.67 -22.86 -13.24
CA GLU A 726 18.68 -23.17 -11.80
C GLU A 726 17.31 -23.65 -11.36
N ALA A 727 17.27 -24.63 -10.49
CA ALA A 727 16.09 -25.11 -9.79
C ALA A 727 16.35 -25.20 -8.29
N SER A 728 15.37 -24.81 -7.48
CA SER A 728 15.44 -24.89 -6.04
C SER A 728 14.11 -25.36 -5.47
N VAL A 729 14.20 -26.26 -4.48
CA VAL A 729 13.08 -26.69 -3.66
C VAL A 729 13.43 -26.44 -2.20
N GLU A 730 12.56 -25.76 -1.47
CA GLU A 730 12.79 -25.44 -0.07
C GLU A 730 11.52 -25.69 0.77
N TYR A 731 11.62 -26.55 1.78
CA TYR A 731 10.59 -26.76 2.79
C TYR A 731 10.87 -25.87 3.99
N ARG A 732 9.97 -24.90 4.27
CA ARG A 732 10.04 -23.92 5.35
C ARG A 732 9.04 -24.29 6.44
N PHE A 733 9.46 -24.31 7.70
CA PHE A 733 8.60 -24.67 8.83
C PHE A 733 8.96 -23.90 10.10
N PRO A 734 7.98 -23.63 11.00
CA PRO A 734 8.26 -23.01 12.29
C PRO A 734 8.88 -24.01 13.25
N ILE A 735 9.92 -23.60 13.99
CA ILE A 735 10.53 -24.36 15.10
C ILE A 735 10.01 -23.81 16.43
N ILE A 736 10.15 -22.50 16.65
CA ILE A 736 9.55 -21.72 17.74
C ILE A 736 9.03 -20.40 17.17
N SER A 737 8.32 -19.60 17.97
CA SER A 737 7.58 -18.41 17.47
C SER A 737 8.39 -17.44 16.58
N PHE A 738 9.68 -17.27 16.84
CA PHE A 738 10.56 -16.36 16.10
C PHE A 738 11.69 -17.05 15.32
N ILE A 739 11.80 -18.39 15.41
CA ILE A 739 12.78 -19.17 14.68
C ILE A 739 12.05 -20.21 13.81
N GLY A 740 12.34 -20.18 12.52
CA GLY A 740 11.94 -21.21 11.55
C GLY A 740 13.13 -22.04 11.10
N GLY A 741 12.83 -23.21 10.54
CA GLY A 741 13.76 -24.09 9.85
C GLY A 741 13.50 -24.09 8.36
N ALA A 742 14.51 -24.45 7.59
CA ALA A 742 14.40 -24.75 6.16
C ALA A 742 15.22 -26.00 5.82
N LEU A 743 14.68 -26.86 4.97
CA LEU A 743 15.41 -27.94 4.28
C LEU A 743 15.39 -27.60 2.80
N PHE A 744 16.50 -27.75 2.11
CA PHE A 744 16.58 -27.36 0.72
C PHE A 744 17.40 -28.31 -0.15
N VAL A 745 17.08 -28.28 -1.43
CA VAL A 745 17.86 -28.86 -2.53
C VAL A 745 17.90 -27.86 -3.65
N ASP A 746 19.09 -27.55 -4.12
CA ASP A 746 19.35 -26.64 -5.24
C ASP A 746 20.11 -27.40 -6.34
N ALA A 747 19.85 -27.09 -7.59
CA ALA A 747 20.60 -27.63 -8.75
C ALA A 747 20.75 -26.53 -9.79
N GLY A 748 21.85 -26.56 -10.52
CA GLY A 748 22.14 -25.61 -11.58
C GLY A 748 23.04 -26.18 -12.67
N THR A 749 22.98 -25.57 -13.86
CA THR A 749 23.82 -25.91 -14.99
C THR A 749 24.00 -24.73 -15.91
N ASP A 750 25.19 -24.58 -16.49
CA ASP A 750 25.49 -23.66 -17.60
C ASP A 750 25.41 -24.35 -18.97
N PHE A 751 24.94 -25.62 -19.04
CA PHE A 751 24.85 -26.44 -20.24
C PHE A 751 26.18 -26.61 -21.00
N GLY A 752 27.33 -26.47 -20.32
CA GLY A 752 28.65 -26.49 -20.94
C GLY A 752 28.97 -25.24 -21.77
N THR A 753 28.21 -24.15 -21.60
CA THR A 753 28.42 -22.89 -22.34
C THR A 753 29.50 -22.00 -21.71
N GLY A 754 30.21 -22.46 -20.68
CA GLY A 754 31.36 -21.77 -20.10
C GLY A 754 32.46 -21.51 -21.13
N LYS A 755 32.74 -22.50 -22.02
CA LYS A 755 33.68 -22.38 -23.15
C LYS A 755 33.29 -21.34 -24.19
N ASP A 756 32.00 -20.94 -24.26
CA ASP A 756 31.50 -19.95 -25.19
C ASP A 756 31.67 -18.51 -24.66
N VAL A 757 32.24 -18.37 -23.47
CA VAL A 757 32.58 -17.09 -22.87
C VAL A 757 34.02 -16.72 -23.28
N PRO A 758 34.25 -15.54 -23.88
CA PRO A 758 35.58 -15.10 -24.28
C PRO A 758 36.56 -15.14 -23.09
N GLY A 759 37.74 -15.70 -23.30
CA GLY A 759 38.74 -15.89 -22.23
C GLY A 759 38.51 -17.11 -21.35
N ASP A 760 37.45 -17.91 -21.61
CA ASP A 760 37.06 -19.11 -20.88
C ASP A 760 37.24 -19.06 -19.36
N PRO A 761 36.63 -18.06 -18.68
CA PRO A 761 36.83 -17.83 -17.24
C PRO A 761 36.47 -19.03 -16.36
N ALA A 762 35.52 -19.86 -16.81
CA ALA A 762 35.11 -21.07 -16.12
C ALA A 762 36.10 -22.20 -16.31
N GLY A 763 36.50 -22.52 -17.56
CA GLY A 763 37.38 -23.64 -17.88
C GLY A 763 38.80 -23.46 -17.33
N ILE A 764 39.40 -22.28 -17.44
CA ILE A 764 40.74 -21.99 -16.89
C ILE A 764 40.79 -22.12 -15.34
N ARG A 765 39.63 -21.89 -14.67
CA ARG A 765 39.49 -22.02 -13.21
C ARG A 765 38.94 -23.38 -12.77
N LYS A 766 38.70 -24.29 -13.73
CA LYS A 766 38.15 -25.63 -13.51
C LYS A 766 36.81 -25.58 -12.75
N LYS A 767 35.92 -24.61 -13.05
CA LYS A 767 34.57 -24.61 -12.52
C LYS A 767 33.77 -25.73 -13.19
N PRO A 768 32.96 -26.55 -12.42
CA PRO A 768 32.31 -27.74 -12.98
C PRO A 768 31.22 -27.45 -14.02
N GLY A 769 30.64 -26.26 -14.08
CA GLY A 769 29.58 -25.86 -15.01
C GLY A 769 28.18 -26.34 -14.64
N SER A 770 28.09 -27.43 -13.87
CA SER A 770 26.83 -27.99 -13.35
C SER A 770 27.05 -28.66 -12.02
N GLY A 771 26.01 -28.74 -11.21
CA GLY A 771 26.07 -29.37 -9.90
C GLY A 771 24.79 -29.17 -9.11
N TYR A 772 24.77 -29.75 -7.92
CA TYR A 772 23.68 -29.62 -6.97
C TYR A 772 24.22 -29.43 -5.55
N GLY A 773 23.34 -28.86 -4.69
CA GLY A 773 23.62 -28.72 -3.28
C GLY A 773 22.36 -28.94 -2.46
N TYR A 774 22.53 -29.45 -1.25
CA TYR A 774 21.47 -29.73 -0.31
C TYR A 774 21.88 -29.32 1.10
N GLY A 775 20.91 -29.11 1.96
CA GLY A 775 21.25 -28.69 3.30
C GLY A 775 20.07 -28.26 4.14
N LEU A 776 20.42 -27.63 5.24
CA LEU A 776 19.46 -27.10 6.22
C LEU A 776 19.76 -25.64 6.54
N GLY A 777 18.73 -24.93 6.96
CA GLY A 777 18.83 -23.52 7.30
C GLY A 777 18.00 -23.12 8.48
N VAL A 778 18.40 -22.02 9.11
CA VAL A 778 17.67 -21.35 10.18
C VAL A 778 17.15 -20.02 9.66
N ARG A 779 15.92 -19.67 10.04
CA ARG A 779 15.22 -18.43 9.70
C ARG A 779 14.86 -17.70 10.98
N ILE A 780 15.52 -16.59 11.28
CA ILE A 780 15.27 -15.78 12.48
C ILE A 780 14.40 -14.59 12.05
N GLN A 781 13.22 -14.47 12.62
CA GLN A 781 12.29 -13.38 12.28
C GLN A 781 12.85 -12.04 12.73
N SER A 782 12.89 -11.08 11.81
CA SER A 782 13.25 -9.70 12.09
C SER A 782 12.27 -8.73 11.42
N PRO A 783 12.20 -7.45 11.85
CA PRO A 783 11.38 -6.43 11.19
C PRO A 783 11.73 -6.22 9.71
N LEU A 784 12.95 -6.59 9.31
CA LEU A 784 13.50 -6.46 7.97
C LEU A 784 13.27 -7.71 7.09
N GLY A 785 12.49 -8.68 7.57
CA GLY A 785 12.37 -10.01 7.00
C GLY A 785 13.22 -11.05 7.75
N PRO A 786 13.10 -12.34 7.41
CA PRO A 786 13.85 -13.39 8.08
C PRO A 786 15.36 -13.27 7.78
N ILE A 787 16.17 -13.39 8.82
CA ILE A 787 17.61 -13.58 8.69
C ILE A 787 17.84 -15.06 8.40
N ARG A 788 18.56 -15.34 7.30
CA ARG A 788 18.87 -16.70 6.84
C ARG A 788 20.29 -17.10 7.23
N ILE A 789 20.43 -18.29 7.76
CA ILE A 789 21.72 -18.96 7.96
C ILE A 789 21.54 -20.36 7.39
N ASP A 790 22.16 -20.63 6.24
CA ASP A 790 22.02 -21.89 5.51
C ASP A 790 23.37 -22.65 5.53
N TYR A 791 23.37 -23.91 5.95
CA TYR A 791 24.47 -24.83 5.78
C TYR A 791 24.18 -25.73 4.60
N GLY A 792 24.98 -25.60 3.55
CA GLY A 792 24.86 -26.37 2.32
C GLY A 792 26.04 -27.27 2.07
N ILE A 793 25.79 -28.45 1.50
CA ILE A 793 26.78 -29.41 1.04
C ILE A 793 26.59 -29.56 -0.47
N ASN A 794 27.67 -29.45 -1.24
CA ASN A 794 27.62 -29.66 -2.69
C ASN A 794 27.83 -31.12 -3.08
N ASP A 795 27.73 -31.46 -4.36
CA ASP A 795 27.92 -32.78 -4.93
C ASP A 795 29.37 -33.29 -4.87
N SER A 796 30.36 -32.43 -4.66
CA SER A 796 31.75 -32.77 -4.44
C SER A 796 32.04 -33.11 -2.95
N GLY A 797 31.05 -32.86 -2.04
CA GLY A 797 31.19 -33.07 -0.61
C GLY A 797 31.72 -31.86 0.16
N ASP A 798 32.03 -30.76 -0.53
CA ASP A 798 32.36 -29.49 0.13
C ASP A 798 31.15 -28.87 0.79
N ASN A 799 31.39 -28.06 1.80
CA ASN A 799 30.31 -27.41 2.54
C ASN A 799 30.55 -25.91 2.75
N GLN A 800 29.45 -25.17 2.77
CA GLN A 800 29.48 -23.70 2.95
C GLN A 800 28.37 -23.27 3.89
N ILE A 801 28.67 -22.25 4.71
CA ILE A 801 27.68 -21.52 5.49
C ILE A 801 27.35 -20.21 4.76
N HIS A 802 26.07 -20.06 4.43
CA HIS A 802 25.57 -18.89 3.72
C HIS A 802 24.75 -18.01 4.65
N PHE A 803 24.99 -16.71 4.59
CA PHE A 803 24.25 -15.69 5.33
C PHE A 803 23.45 -14.79 4.38
N GLY A 804 22.23 -14.44 4.77
CA GLY A 804 21.39 -13.54 4.00
C GLY A 804 20.23 -12.96 4.80
N ILE A 805 19.59 -11.92 4.27
CA ILE A 805 18.41 -11.29 4.84
C ILE A 805 17.27 -11.38 3.81
N GLY A 806 16.05 -11.58 4.30
CA GLY A 806 14.87 -11.80 3.49
C GLY A 806 14.72 -13.25 3.01
N GLU A 807 13.61 -13.56 2.36
CA GLU A 807 13.44 -14.85 1.67
C GLU A 807 14.23 -14.86 0.35
N ARG A 808 14.68 -16.02 -0.08
CA ARG A 808 15.53 -16.16 -1.25
C ARG A 808 14.76 -15.95 -2.57
N PHE A 809 13.50 -16.34 -2.58
CA PHE A 809 12.58 -16.22 -3.71
C PHE A 809 11.13 -16.15 -3.25
#